data_a183a5c034d6edd4d27f571188947b4b
#
_entry.id   a183a5c034d6edd4d27f571188947b4b
#
_cell.length_a   1.000
_cell.length_b   1.000
_cell.length_c   1.000
_cell.angle_alpha   90.00
_cell.angle_beta   90.00
_cell.angle_gamma   90.00
#
_symmetry.space_group_name_H-M   'P 1'
#
loop_
_entity.id
_entity.type
_entity.pdbx_description
1 polymer ?
#
loop_
_entity_poly.entity_id
_entity_poly.type
_entity_poly.pdbx_seq_one_letter_code
_entity_poly.pdbx_strand_id
1 'polypeptide(L)'
;MSGTHARHARAREEAPEVDWTESGRWLFEEPAPAPPPMPPMPPRPPEPPRAASSPFRPLASKNLKGPKGPKADLATEITASLVVFLVALPLCIGVAVASGVPAELGIISGVIGGLVVGAARGSTLQVSGPAAGLAALVAETVVEHGVAMLGIVVLFSGLLQIVLGLIRFGRFFQAISLAVVQGMLAGIGLPLMFSQAYPAADAKAPGTPLENMAGFPGLLADTFADPQALIAAGLAAATVVLSFLWKKVPAPLNKAPAALVAVVIGMAVAALPGVEVRTLQVGNLLASVSLPGPAQFAGLADAGIITAILTFTVIASAESLFTAAAVDRMHDGPRTRYNPELVAQGAGNALAGLLGALPITAVVARSSANVQAGAKTRLSRTLHGLWLLAFAMLLPQVLALIPISVLAGVLVHSGWKLFAPGEFPKMWRQDRGEFAVMALTTGVIVATALLEGVLVGLAAGIVLAALRMSRTVVRQHLDDDTAKVVMAGNATFLRLPQLIEALEAAAESGRPRIRLDLTGVTHLDHACRTQVDEFVAQQRAKDIRVELLMPLPARPEDAPASEGARFENGGNGEAIEYGEAIEYGANGEHVTHVADGTPLPRRGGPRPRPEASPGPTAEWFYLDTRPVPDDFFAKAPQNTI
;
A
#
# COMPACT_ATOMS: atom_id res chain seq x y z
N MET A 1 -32.19 59.71 3.04
CA MET A 1 -31.32 60.30 2.02
C MET A 1 -30.50 59.12 1.51
N SER A 2 -30.98 58.45 0.45
CA SER A 2 -30.61 58.67 -0.95
C SER A 2 -29.20 58.14 -1.21
N GLY A 3 -29.05 57.04 -1.82
CA GLY A 3 -29.18 56.40 -3.13
C GLY A 3 -27.88 55.65 -3.32
N THR A 4 -27.67 54.67 -4.08
CA THR A 4 -28.23 54.28 -5.37
C THR A 4 -27.87 52.81 -5.66
N HIS A 5 -28.82 52.09 -6.16
CA HIS A 5 -28.69 50.74 -6.74
C HIS A 5 -27.93 50.77 -8.07
N ALA A 6 -27.16 49.72 -8.35
CA ALA A 6 -26.87 49.31 -9.70
C ALA A 6 -27.06 47.80 -9.87
N ARG A 7 -27.97 47.44 -10.74
CA ARG A 7 -28.48 46.16 -11.20
C ARG A 7 -27.41 45.41 -12.01
N HIS A 8 -27.35 44.09 -11.87
CA HIS A 8 -27.08 43.21 -13.00
C HIS A 8 -28.06 42.03 -12.97
N ALA A 9 -29.08 42.19 -13.80
CA ALA A 9 -29.94 41.11 -14.24
C ALA A 9 -29.15 40.27 -15.28
N ARG A 10 -29.08 38.95 -15.08
CA ARG A 10 -28.70 37.99 -16.14
C ARG A 10 -30.00 37.32 -16.60
N ALA A 11 -30.22 37.48 -17.90
CA ALA A 11 -31.27 36.86 -18.68
C ALA A 11 -31.18 35.32 -18.56
N ARG A 12 -32.33 34.70 -18.30
CA ARG A 12 -32.57 33.28 -18.58
C ARG A 12 -32.88 33.18 -20.07
N GLU A 13 -32.03 32.46 -20.83
CA GLU A 13 -32.39 31.97 -22.16
C GLU A 13 -33.33 30.77 -21.99
N GLU A 14 -34.53 30.93 -22.51
CA GLU A 14 -35.55 29.90 -22.65
C GLU A 14 -35.12 28.93 -23.77
N ALA A 15 -35.09 27.64 -23.46
CA ALA A 15 -34.92 26.57 -24.46
C ALA A 15 -36.26 26.37 -25.18
N PRO A 16 -36.28 26.15 -26.51
CA PRO A 16 -37.48 25.92 -27.27
C PRO A 16 -38.13 24.57 -26.93
N GLU A 17 -39.43 24.57 -26.68
CA GLU A 17 -40.30 23.40 -26.61
C GLU A 17 -40.30 22.68 -27.99
N VAL A 18 -40.00 21.37 -27.97
CA VAL A 18 -40.12 20.51 -29.16
C VAL A 18 -41.48 19.81 -29.11
N ASP A 19 -42.33 20.15 -30.06
CA ASP A 19 -43.65 19.55 -30.32
C ASP A 19 -43.50 18.14 -30.92
N TRP A 20 -44.09 17.12 -30.26
CA TRP A 20 -43.99 15.68 -30.60
C TRP A 20 -45.26 15.16 -31.29
N THR A 21 -45.87 15.93 -32.15
CA THR A 21 -46.98 15.43 -32.99
C THR A 21 -46.70 15.72 -34.45
N GLU A 22 -46.17 14.74 -35.18
CA GLU A 22 -46.65 14.24 -36.46
C GLU A 22 -45.69 13.29 -37.16
N SER A 23 -46.22 12.11 -37.43
CA SER A 23 -46.04 11.22 -38.61
C SER A 23 -44.63 10.87 -39.07
N GLY A 24 -44.33 9.58 -38.86
CA GLY A 24 -43.24 8.85 -39.49
C GLY A 24 -43.17 8.92 -41.00
N ARG A 25 -41.99 9.27 -41.47
CA ARG A 25 -41.42 8.87 -42.77
C ARG A 25 -39.90 8.87 -42.63
N TRP A 26 -39.31 7.71 -42.66
CA TRP A 26 -37.88 7.56 -42.82
C TRP A 26 -37.50 7.90 -44.26
N LEU A 27 -36.91 9.07 -44.48
CA LEU A 27 -36.19 9.38 -45.71
C LEU A 27 -34.75 8.87 -45.53
N PHE A 28 -34.32 8.01 -46.44
CA PHE A 28 -32.93 7.58 -46.56
C PHE A 28 -32.07 8.81 -46.86
N GLU A 29 -31.23 9.23 -45.94
CA GLU A 29 -30.16 10.18 -46.23
C GLU A 29 -29.13 9.51 -47.12
N GLU A 30 -28.74 10.20 -48.19
CA GLU A 30 -27.66 9.80 -49.09
C GLU A 30 -26.33 9.70 -48.28
N PRO A 31 -25.46 8.74 -48.61
CA PRO A 31 -24.17 8.60 -47.93
C PRO A 31 -23.32 9.85 -48.19
N ALA A 32 -22.74 10.37 -47.12
CA ALA A 32 -21.84 11.51 -47.13
C ALA A 32 -20.66 11.28 -48.11
N PRO A 33 -20.21 12.31 -48.84
CA PRO A 33 -19.10 12.18 -49.79
C PRO A 33 -17.83 11.71 -49.10
N ALA A 34 -17.10 10.80 -49.76
CA ALA A 34 -15.86 10.21 -49.27
C ALA A 34 -14.83 11.30 -48.89
N PRO A 35 -14.10 11.14 -47.81
CA PRO A 35 -13.05 12.09 -47.40
C PRO A 35 -11.95 12.16 -48.49
N PRO A 36 -11.32 13.33 -48.69
CA PRO A 36 -10.27 13.48 -49.69
C PRO A 36 -9.08 12.56 -49.40
N PRO A 37 -8.35 12.08 -50.41
CA PRO A 37 -7.22 11.19 -50.24
C PRO A 37 -6.13 11.85 -49.40
N MET A 38 -5.62 11.11 -48.39
CA MET A 38 -4.53 11.56 -47.55
C MET A 38 -3.27 11.84 -48.40
N PRO A 39 -2.49 12.88 -48.05
CA PRO A 39 -1.21 13.14 -48.73
C PRO A 39 -0.25 11.95 -48.51
N PRO A 40 0.62 11.67 -49.49
CA PRO A 40 1.57 10.55 -49.37
C PRO A 40 2.47 10.71 -48.16
N MET A 41 2.56 9.63 -47.37
CA MET A 41 3.45 9.59 -46.20
C MET A 41 4.92 9.80 -46.63
N PRO A 42 5.73 10.55 -45.84
CA PRO A 42 7.14 10.70 -46.11
C PRO A 42 7.83 9.32 -46.11
N PRO A 43 8.88 9.14 -46.93
CA PRO A 43 9.60 7.86 -46.97
C PRO A 43 10.17 7.49 -45.61
N ARG A 44 10.03 6.21 -45.23
CA ARG A 44 10.58 5.68 -44.01
C ARG A 44 12.12 5.86 -43.99
N PRO A 45 12.72 6.22 -42.85
CA PRO A 45 14.17 6.23 -42.75
C PRO A 45 14.74 4.83 -43.01
N PRO A 46 15.93 4.71 -43.58
CA PRO A 46 16.53 3.42 -43.90
C PRO A 46 16.75 2.58 -42.63
N GLU A 47 16.32 1.31 -42.71
CA GLU A 47 16.58 0.34 -41.65
C GLU A 47 18.09 0.17 -41.42
N PRO A 48 18.54 0.11 -40.14
CA PRO A 48 19.94 -0.19 -39.87
C PRO A 48 20.29 -1.59 -40.40
N PRO A 49 21.54 -1.80 -40.88
CA PRO A 49 21.93 -3.07 -41.49
C PRO A 49 21.78 -4.23 -40.53
N ARG A 50 21.08 -5.29 -40.95
CA ARG A 50 20.94 -6.54 -40.22
C ARG A 50 22.31 -7.12 -39.93
N ALA A 51 22.65 -7.25 -38.65
CA ALA A 51 23.83 -7.94 -38.21
C ALA A 51 23.75 -9.43 -38.60
N ALA A 52 24.74 -9.89 -39.34
CA ALA A 52 24.87 -11.26 -39.75
C ALA A 52 24.94 -12.21 -38.53
N SER A 53 24.15 -13.27 -38.56
CA SER A 53 24.15 -14.36 -37.60
C SER A 53 25.54 -15.03 -37.57
N SER A 54 26.26 -14.90 -36.46
CA SER A 54 27.48 -15.70 -36.22
C SER A 54 27.22 -16.73 -35.11
N PRO A 55 27.79 -17.96 -35.24
CA PRO A 55 27.52 -19.07 -34.37
C PRO A 55 28.14 -18.89 -33.00
N PHE A 56 27.53 -19.49 -32.00
CA PHE A 56 27.88 -19.53 -30.60
C PHE A 56 29.37 -19.62 -30.33
N ARG A 57 29.94 -18.61 -29.64
CA ARG A 57 31.17 -18.68 -28.87
C ARG A 57 30.82 -18.69 -27.38
N PRO A 58 31.42 -19.60 -26.55
CA PRO A 58 31.20 -19.57 -25.12
C PRO A 58 31.83 -18.30 -24.55
N LEU A 59 31.01 -17.48 -23.87
CA LEU A 59 31.40 -16.28 -23.16
C LEU A 59 32.26 -16.70 -21.96
N ALA A 60 33.58 -16.61 -22.11
CA ALA A 60 34.50 -16.52 -20.99
C ALA A 60 34.06 -15.35 -20.08
N SER A 61 33.97 -15.62 -18.79
CA SER A 61 33.60 -14.66 -17.75
C SER A 61 34.56 -13.46 -17.76
N LYS A 62 34.26 -12.44 -18.54
CA LYS A 62 34.84 -11.09 -18.35
C LYS A 62 34.01 -10.34 -17.34
N ASN A 63 34.64 -10.05 -16.19
CA ASN A 63 34.24 -9.10 -15.17
C ASN A 63 33.20 -8.07 -15.66
N LEU A 64 31.94 -8.36 -15.45
CA LEU A 64 30.87 -7.37 -15.44
C LEU A 64 31.08 -6.49 -14.20
N LYS A 65 31.95 -5.49 -14.33
CA LYS A 65 31.88 -4.31 -13.46
C LYS A 65 30.53 -3.69 -13.80
N GLY A 66 29.53 -3.96 -12.97
CA GLY A 66 28.25 -3.26 -13.00
C GLY A 66 28.50 -1.74 -13.01
N PRO A 67 27.57 -0.93 -13.49
CA PRO A 67 27.71 0.52 -13.52
C PRO A 67 28.20 0.95 -12.14
N LYS A 68 29.37 1.63 -12.11
CA LYS A 68 29.90 2.24 -10.88
C LYS A 68 28.82 3.18 -10.41
N GLY A 69 28.15 2.82 -9.30
CA GLY A 69 27.21 3.73 -8.62
C GLY A 69 27.88 5.09 -8.43
N PRO A 70 27.12 6.17 -8.32
CA PRO A 70 27.65 7.50 -8.16
C PRO A 70 28.70 7.49 -7.05
N LYS A 71 29.90 7.99 -7.34
CA LYS A 71 30.97 8.07 -6.34
C LYS A 71 30.40 8.93 -5.21
N ALA A 72 30.23 8.30 -4.03
CA ALA A 72 29.81 9.04 -2.85
C ALA A 72 30.91 10.06 -2.53
N ASP A 73 30.53 11.31 -2.47
CA ASP A 73 31.40 12.33 -1.86
C ASP A 73 31.34 12.08 -0.34
N LEU A 74 32.48 11.70 0.23
CA LEU A 74 32.60 11.36 1.65
C LEU A 74 32.11 12.53 2.54
N ALA A 75 32.39 13.78 2.13
CA ALA A 75 31.93 14.95 2.87
C ALA A 75 30.42 15.06 2.89
N THR A 76 29.74 14.76 1.78
CA THR A 76 28.27 14.73 1.71
C THR A 76 27.68 13.64 2.59
N GLU A 77 28.27 12.43 2.59
CA GLU A 77 27.80 11.33 3.45
C GLU A 77 27.98 11.63 4.95
N ILE A 78 29.12 12.23 5.34
CA ILE A 78 29.35 12.67 6.73
C ILE A 78 28.35 13.76 7.11
N THR A 79 28.14 14.77 6.26
CA THR A 79 27.18 15.84 6.54
C THR A 79 25.76 15.30 6.67
N ALA A 80 25.35 14.41 5.76
CA ALA A 80 24.04 13.76 5.81
C ALA A 80 23.88 12.92 7.09
N SER A 81 24.92 12.16 7.48
CA SER A 81 24.88 11.36 8.72
C SER A 81 24.74 12.23 9.97
N LEU A 82 25.38 13.40 10.00
CA LEU A 82 25.25 14.35 11.10
C LEU A 82 23.82 14.93 11.17
N VAL A 83 23.22 15.30 10.02
CA VAL A 83 21.83 15.74 9.97
C VAL A 83 20.89 14.66 10.47
N VAL A 84 21.09 13.41 10.04
CA VAL A 84 20.29 12.27 10.53
C VAL A 84 20.45 12.06 12.03
N PHE A 85 21.68 12.11 12.56
CA PHE A 85 21.96 12.03 13.99
C PHE A 85 21.20 13.09 14.79
N LEU A 86 21.25 14.34 14.35
CA LEU A 86 20.58 15.47 15.02
C LEU A 86 19.04 15.34 15.02
N VAL A 87 18.45 14.68 14.01
CA VAL A 87 17.02 14.32 14.00
C VAL A 87 16.75 13.10 14.85
N ALA A 88 17.65 12.11 14.80
CA ALA A 88 17.45 10.81 15.46
C ALA A 88 17.53 10.91 16.98
N LEU A 89 18.42 11.72 17.51
CA LEU A 89 18.68 11.79 18.97
C LEU A 89 17.41 12.14 19.77
N PRO A 90 16.72 13.28 19.50
CA PRO A 90 15.50 13.61 20.23
C PRO A 90 14.38 12.56 20.04
N LEU A 91 14.29 11.97 18.84
CA LEU A 91 13.27 10.96 18.53
C LEU A 91 13.57 9.63 19.24
N CYS A 92 14.84 9.20 19.37
CA CYS A 92 15.19 8.00 20.11
C CYS A 92 14.80 8.12 21.57
N ILE A 93 15.15 9.24 22.17
CA ILE A 93 14.87 9.55 23.57
C ILE A 93 13.36 9.70 23.78
N GLY A 94 12.71 10.50 22.96
CA GLY A 94 11.28 10.76 23.06
C GLY A 94 10.43 9.48 22.95
N VAL A 95 10.77 8.58 22.03
CA VAL A 95 10.08 7.28 21.90
C VAL A 95 10.26 6.43 23.16
N ALA A 96 11.47 6.35 23.75
CA ALA A 96 11.70 5.61 24.97
C ALA A 96 10.86 6.16 26.14
N VAL A 97 10.87 7.47 26.33
CA VAL A 97 10.08 8.15 27.36
C VAL A 97 8.58 7.92 27.13
N ALA A 98 8.11 8.04 25.88
CA ALA A 98 6.71 7.77 25.49
C ALA A 98 6.29 6.33 25.75
N SER A 99 7.25 5.41 25.66
CA SER A 99 7.05 3.98 25.94
C SER A 99 7.17 3.62 27.42
N GLY A 100 7.41 4.59 28.30
CA GLY A 100 7.56 4.36 29.74
C GLY A 100 8.85 3.64 30.13
N VAL A 101 9.88 3.67 29.29
CA VAL A 101 11.17 3.02 29.53
C VAL A 101 12.31 4.05 29.61
N PRO A 102 13.46 3.69 30.19
CA PRO A 102 14.62 4.58 30.27
C PRO A 102 15.07 5.08 28.89
N ALA A 103 15.48 6.36 28.84
CA ALA A 103 15.89 7.03 27.61
C ALA A 103 17.05 6.33 26.88
N GLU A 104 17.94 5.71 27.64
CA GLU A 104 19.10 4.95 27.15
C GLU A 104 18.71 3.80 26.24
N LEU A 105 17.59 3.10 26.51
CA LEU A 105 17.12 1.99 25.69
C LEU A 105 16.73 2.46 24.28
N GLY A 106 16.18 3.67 24.18
CA GLY A 106 15.91 4.30 22.88
C GLY A 106 17.17 4.65 22.11
N ILE A 107 18.20 5.11 22.81
CA ILE A 107 19.51 5.42 22.19
C ILE A 107 20.19 4.13 21.73
N ILE A 108 20.18 3.06 22.55
CA ILE A 108 20.73 1.74 22.21
C ILE A 108 20.07 1.23 20.92
N SER A 109 18.73 1.29 20.83
CA SER A 109 17.99 0.90 19.62
C SER A 109 18.37 1.75 18.40
N GLY A 110 18.59 3.06 18.59
CA GLY A 110 19.07 3.95 17.54
C GLY A 110 20.48 3.59 17.05
N VAL A 111 21.38 3.26 17.98
CA VAL A 111 22.75 2.80 17.68
C VAL A 111 22.70 1.50 16.88
N ILE A 112 21.91 0.50 17.31
CA ILE A 112 21.77 -0.79 16.62
C ILE A 112 21.14 -0.57 15.23
N GLY A 113 20.09 0.26 15.15
CA GLY A 113 19.47 0.63 13.88
C GLY A 113 20.44 1.25 12.88
N GLY A 114 21.35 2.10 13.37
CA GLY A 114 22.41 2.69 12.54
C GLY A 114 23.53 1.71 12.19
N LEU A 115 24.13 1.05 13.18
CA LEU A 115 25.33 0.24 12.97
C LEU A 115 25.02 -1.13 12.35
N VAL A 116 23.97 -1.81 12.81
CA VAL A 116 23.63 -3.17 12.33
C VAL A 116 22.74 -3.09 11.09
N VAL A 117 21.54 -2.50 11.21
CA VAL A 117 20.62 -2.39 10.10
C VAL A 117 21.18 -1.44 9.02
N GLY A 118 21.79 -0.33 9.44
CA GLY A 118 22.41 0.65 8.55
C GLY A 118 23.53 0.06 7.68
N ALA A 119 24.35 -0.85 8.17
CA ALA A 119 25.39 -1.51 7.40
C ALA A 119 24.87 -2.66 6.54
N ALA A 120 23.71 -3.23 6.84
CA ALA A 120 23.15 -4.40 6.18
C ALA A 120 22.72 -4.13 4.72
N ARG A 121 22.49 -5.21 3.96
CA ARG A 121 22.04 -5.16 2.56
C ARG A 121 20.52 -5.18 2.51
N GLY A 122 19.89 -4.10 2.08
CA GLY A 122 18.43 -4.01 1.92
C GLY A 122 18.12 -2.73 1.19
N SER A 123 17.68 -1.72 1.93
CA SER A 123 17.58 -0.34 1.44
C SER A 123 18.95 0.35 1.42
N THR A 124 19.06 1.41 0.63
CA THR A 124 20.30 2.22 0.56
C THR A 124 20.22 3.44 1.49
N LEU A 125 19.08 4.09 1.56
CA LEU A 125 18.92 5.39 2.24
C LEU A 125 17.95 5.38 3.42
N GLN A 126 17.28 4.28 3.65
CA GLN A 126 16.34 4.12 4.77
C GLN A 126 17.08 4.07 6.10
N VAL A 127 16.63 4.85 7.07
CA VAL A 127 17.23 4.95 8.41
C VAL A 127 16.32 4.26 9.42
N SER A 128 16.91 3.35 10.20
CA SER A 128 16.21 2.56 11.23
C SER A 128 16.54 3.02 12.64
N GLY A 129 15.64 2.75 13.56
CA GLY A 129 15.77 3.06 14.99
C GLY A 129 14.44 2.90 15.70
N PRO A 130 14.30 3.27 16.98
CA PRO A 130 13.03 3.18 17.68
C PRO A 130 11.98 4.06 16.97
N ALA A 131 10.78 3.50 16.79
CA ALA A 131 9.70 4.15 16.06
C ALA A 131 8.61 4.66 16.99
N ALA A 132 8.16 5.89 16.74
CA ALA A 132 7.03 6.45 17.46
C ALA A 132 5.74 5.62 17.28
N GLY A 133 5.62 4.93 16.14
CA GLY A 133 4.51 4.04 15.83
C GLY A 133 4.38 2.83 16.75
N LEU A 134 5.47 2.40 17.34
CA LEU A 134 5.48 1.26 18.29
C LEU A 134 5.44 1.71 19.75
N ALA A 135 5.51 3.02 20.05
CA ALA A 135 5.63 3.50 21.42
C ALA A 135 4.45 3.06 22.32
N ALA A 136 3.23 3.14 21.80
CA ALA A 136 2.05 2.71 22.55
C ALA A 136 2.06 1.19 22.81
N LEU A 137 2.41 0.38 21.82
CA LEU A 137 2.51 -1.07 21.94
C LEU A 137 3.62 -1.49 22.93
N VAL A 138 4.75 -0.78 22.90
CA VAL A 138 5.82 -0.99 23.89
C VAL A 138 5.35 -0.63 25.29
N ALA A 139 4.66 0.52 25.44
CA ALA A 139 4.13 0.95 26.75
C ALA A 139 3.14 -0.08 27.31
N GLU A 140 2.21 -0.59 26.50
CA GLU A 140 1.27 -1.65 26.86
C GLU A 140 2.01 -2.92 27.33
N THR A 141 2.95 -3.41 26.51
CA THR A 141 3.77 -4.59 26.83
C THR A 141 4.55 -4.41 28.13
N VAL A 142 5.08 -3.21 28.37
CA VAL A 142 5.83 -2.89 29.61
C VAL A 142 4.92 -2.85 30.82
N VAL A 143 3.70 -2.32 30.69
CA VAL A 143 2.71 -2.28 31.78
C VAL A 143 2.24 -3.69 32.14
N GLU A 144 1.97 -4.53 31.16
CA GLU A 144 1.44 -5.89 31.38
C GLU A 144 2.50 -6.89 31.81
N HIS A 145 3.70 -6.84 31.21
CA HIS A 145 4.71 -7.91 31.34
C HIS A 145 6.05 -7.41 31.92
N GLY A 146 6.19 -6.10 32.08
CA GLY A 146 7.43 -5.48 32.57
C GLY A 146 8.52 -5.28 31.52
N VAL A 147 9.45 -4.36 31.81
CA VAL A 147 10.55 -3.99 30.88
C VAL A 147 11.46 -5.19 30.55
N ALA A 148 11.68 -6.11 31.49
CA ALA A 148 12.54 -7.28 31.28
C ALA A 148 11.95 -8.23 30.21
N MET A 149 10.64 -8.37 30.13
CA MET A 149 9.96 -9.19 29.11
C MET A 149 9.95 -8.55 27.73
N LEU A 150 10.01 -7.22 27.66
CA LEU A 150 10.13 -6.51 26.38
C LEU A 150 11.34 -7.01 25.57
N GLY A 151 12.48 -7.27 26.24
CA GLY A 151 13.67 -7.82 25.58
C GLY A 151 13.39 -9.15 24.88
N ILE A 152 12.67 -10.06 25.52
CA ILE A 152 12.26 -11.36 24.95
C ILE A 152 11.31 -11.14 23.74
N VAL A 153 10.28 -10.31 23.91
CA VAL A 153 9.33 -10.01 22.84
C VAL A 153 10.05 -9.47 21.59
N VAL A 154 10.95 -8.51 21.78
CA VAL A 154 11.70 -7.89 20.67
C VAL A 154 12.70 -8.89 20.05
N LEU A 155 13.37 -9.71 20.87
CA LEU A 155 14.29 -10.76 20.40
C LEU A 155 13.57 -11.75 19.47
N PHE A 156 12.49 -12.35 19.95
CA PHE A 156 11.75 -13.35 19.18
C PHE A 156 11.03 -12.75 17.98
N SER A 157 10.53 -11.52 18.09
CA SER A 157 10.02 -10.77 16.93
C SER A 157 11.08 -10.58 15.85
N GLY A 158 12.31 -10.23 16.25
CA GLY A 158 13.44 -10.11 15.34
C GLY A 158 13.80 -11.44 14.67
N LEU A 159 13.85 -12.54 15.43
CA LEU A 159 14.10 -13.88 14.88
C LEU A 159 13.01 -14.27 13.86
N LEU A 160 11.75 -14.01 14.19
CA LEU A 160 10.63 -14.29 13.29
C LEU A 160 10.69 -13.43 12.01
N GLN A 161 11.09 -12.16 12.12
CA GLN A 161 11.34 -11.30 10.94
C GLN A 161 12.46 -11.86 10.04
N ILE A 162 13.54 -12.42 10.63
CA ILE A 162 14.60 -13.09 9.85
C ILE A 162 14.01 -14.28 9.09
N VAL A 163 13.24 -15.14 9.75
CA VAL A 163 12.57 -16.27 9.11
C VAL A 163 11.68 -15.81 7.96
N LEU A 164 10.81 -14.82 8.20
CA LEU A 164 9.93 -14.24 7.17
C LEU A 164 10.73 -13.68 5.97
N GLY A 165 11.85 -13.04 6.22
CA GLY A 165 12.74 -12.54 5.18
C GLY A 165 13.39 -13.65 4.35
N LEU A 166 13.84 -14.75 5.01
CA LEU A 166 14.44 -15.92 4.36
C LEU A 166 13.44 -16.70 3.49
N ILE A 167 12.21 -16.89 3.96
CA ILE A 167 11.12 -17.51 3.16
C ILE A 167 10.54 -16.57 2.10
N ARG A 168 11.14 -15.38 1.92
CA ARG A 168 10.78 -14.38 0.91
C ARG A 168 9.39 -13.75 1.09
N PHE A 169 8.89 -13.70 2.30
CA PHE A 169 7.57 -13.15 2.64
C PHE A 169 7.52 -11.61 2.54
N GLY A 170 8.67 -10.92 2.49
CA GLY A 170 8.72 -9.45 2.39
C GLY A 170 7.95 -8.86 1.21
N ARG A 171 7.75 -9.61 0.12
CA ARG A 171 6.96 -9.14 -1.04
C ARG A 171 5.46 -9.07 -0.77
N PHE A 172 4.94 -9.88 0.15
CA PHE A 172 3.51 -9.87 0.49
C PHE A 172 3.08 -8.57 1.15
N PHE A 173 3.98 -7.92 1.89
CA PHE A 173 3.71 -6.60 2.47
C PHE A 173 3.51 -5.50 1.41
N GLN A 174 3.95 -5.71 0.16
CA GLN A 174 3.68 -4.79 -0.95
C GLN A 174 2.25 -4.90 -1.48
N ALA A 175 1.58 -6.01 -1.24
CA ALA A 175 0.21 -6.25 -1.68
C ALA A 175 -0.84 -5.64 -0.75
N ILE A 176 -0.42 -5.06 0.38
CA ILE A 176 -1.34 -4.39 1.33
C ILE A 176 -1.82 -3.07 0.71
N SER A 177 -3.15 -2.84 0.77
CA SER A 177 -3.77 -1.63 0.23
C SER A 177 -3.20 -0.36 0.89
N LEU A 178 -3.06 0.70 0.11
CA LEU A 178 -2.61 2.01 0.61
C LEU A 178 -3.55 2.55 1.70
N ALA A 179 -4.85 2.27 1.61
CA ALA A 179 -5.84 2.69 2.59
C ALA A 179 -5.61 2.05 3.97
N VAL A 180 -5.28 0.74 4.00
CA VAL A 180 -4.92 0.04 5.25
C VAL A 180 -3.67 0.66 5.87
N VAL A 181 -2.64 0.95 5.06
CA VAL A 181 -1.39 1.57 5.53
C VAL A 181 -1.64 2.97 6.10
N GLN A 182 -2.40 3.80 5.40
CA GLN A 182 -2.75 5.14 5.85
C GLN A 182 -3.64 5.11 7.10
N GLY A 183 -4.60 4.18 7.14
CA GLY A 183 -5.44 3.94 8.31
C GLY A 183 -4.64 3.50 9.53
N MET A 184 -3.65 2.61 9.33
CA MET A 184 -2.72 2.19 10.38
C MET A 184 -1.90 3.38 10.91
N LEU A 185 -1.29 4.15 10.01
CA LEU A 185 -0.49 5.32 10.42
C LEU A 185 -1.34 6.36 11.16
N ALA A 186 -2.55 6.61 10.70
CA ALA A 186 -3.49 7.52 11.35
C ALA A 186 -3.93 6.99 12.73
N GLY A 187 -4.23 5.69 12.81
CA GLY A 187 -4.59 4.99 14.04
C GLY A 187 -3.48 4.97 15.08
N ILE A 188 -2.21 5.05 14.67
CA ILE A 188 -1.05 5.21 15.54
C ILE A 188 -0.85 6.68 15.94
N GLY A 189 -0.97 7.58 14.96
CA GLY A 189 -0.67 9.00 15.15
C GLY A 189 -1.60 9.69 16.15
N LEU A 190 -2.88 9.36 16.11
CA LEU A 190 -3.88 9.97 16.97
C LEU A 190 -3.68 9.60 18.46
N PRO A 191 -3.58 8.32 18.86
CA PRO A 191 -3.25 7.95 20.24
C PRO A 191 -1.92 8.53 20.71
N LEU A 192 -0.89 8.55 19.85
CA LEU A 192 0.40 9.13 20.20
C LEU A 192 0.26 10.62 20.57
N MET A 193 -0.50 11.41 19.81
CA MET A 193 -0.70 12.82 20.16
C MET A 193 -1.37 13.00 21.51
N PHE A 194 -2.43 12.24 21.78
CA PHE A 194 -3.15 12.34 23.06
C PHE A 194 -2.31 11.83 24.24
N SER A 195 -1.59 10.74 24.09
CA SER A 195 -0.69 10.25 25.16
C SER A 195 0.43 11.24 25.49
N GLN A 196 0.97 11.94 24.47
CA GLN A 196 2.04 12.90 24.64
C GLN A 196 1.56 14.29 25.12
N ALA A 197 0.27 14.57 25.07
CA ALA A 197 -0.28 15.80 25.66
C ALA A 197 -0.07 15.84 27.19
N TYR A 198 -0.07 14.70 27.87
CA TYR A 198 0.15 14.62 29.32
C TYR A 198 1.59 14.97 29.72
N PRO A 199 2.64 14.30 29.23
CA PRO A 199 4.02 14.72 29.53
C PRO A 199 4.34 16.12 29.01
N ALA A 200 3.62 16.63 27.99
CA ALA A 200 3.74 18.01 27.55
C ALA A 200 3.37 19.01 28.64
N ALA A 201 2.44 18.66 29.53
CA ALA A 201 2.02 19.42 30.69
C ALA A 201 2.59 18.88 32.02
N ASP A 202 3.69 18.14 31.97
CA ASP A 202 4.32 17.48 33.13
C ASP A 202 3.38 16.55 33.91
N ALA A 203 2.29 16.08 33.31
CA ALA A 203 1.35 15.13 33.89
C ALA A 203 1.69 13.67 33.44
N LYS A 204 1.05 12.71 34.11
CA LYS A 204 1.12 11.29 33.75
C LYS A 204 -0.12 10.90 32.94
N ALA A 205 0.07 10.24 31.80
CA ALA A 205 -1.03 9.74 30.99
C ALA A 205 -1.84 8.65 31.75
N PRO A 206 -3.18 8.62 31.65
CA PRO A 206 -4.04 7.61 32.27
C PRO A 206 -3.70 6.17 31.85
N GLY A 207 -3.48 5.92 30.56
CA GLY A 207 -3.11 4.60 30.08
C GLY A 207 -3.56 4.35 28.64
N THR A 208 -4.76 3.79 28.47
CA THR A 208 -5.26 3.41 27.14
C THR A 208 -5.52 4.62 26.22
N PRO A 209 -5.54 4.45 24.88
CA PRO A 209 -5.82 5.54 23.96
C PRO A 209 -7.13 6.27 24.25
N LEU A 210 -8.21 5.52 24.53
CA LEU A 210 -9.52 6.10 24.83
C LEU A 210 -9.53 6.86 26.17
N GLU A 211 -8.87 6.34 27.21
CA GLU A 211 -8.74 7.02 28.49
C GLU A 211 -7.93 8.31 28.36
N ASN A 212 -6.86 8.30 27.57
CA ASN A 212 -6.06 9.50 27.28
C ASN A 212 -6.88 10.56 26.55
N MET A 213 -7.76 10.17 25.61
CA MET A 213 -8.66 11.09 24.92
C MET A 213 -9.77 11.63 25.85
N ALA A 214 -10.38 10.75 26.65
CA ALA A 214 -11.43 11.10 27.58
C ALA A 214 -10.94 12.02 28.72
N GLY A 215 -9.72 11.78 29.21
CA GLY A 215 -9.10 12.59 30.26
C GLY A 215 -8.52 13.93 29.78
N PHE A 216 -8.42 14.16 28.47
CA PHE A 216 -7.80 15.36 27.90
C PHE A 216 -8.46 16.70 28.36
N PRO A 217 -9.81 16.83 28.48
CA PRO A 217 -10.42 18.04 29.04
C PRO A 217 -10.00 18.32 30.48
N GLY A 218 -9.88 17.26 31.32
CA GLY A 218 -9.37 17.37 32.68
C GLY A 218 -7.90 17.83 32.72
N LEU A 219 -7.06 17.25 31.87
CA LEU A 219 -5.66 17.69 31.73
C LEU A 219 -5.57 19.19 31.41
N LEU A 220 -6.41 19.70 30.53
CA LEU A 220 -6.42 21.14 30.21
C LEU A 220 -6.78 21.98 31.43
N ALA A 221 -7.84 21.59 32.19
CA ALA A 221 -8.22 22.29 33.40
C ALA A 221 -7.12 22.32 34.44
N ASP A 222 -6.47 21.18 34.70
CA ASP A 222 -5.35 21.05 35.63
C ASP A 222 -4.13 21.87 35.19
N THR A 223 -3.82 21.85 33.88
CA THR A 223 -2.70 22.63 33.31
C THR A 223 -2.90 24.14 33.51
N PHE A 224 -4.11 24.65 33.35
CA PHE A 224 -4.37 26.08 33.59
C PHE A 224 -4.40 26.45 35.07
N ALA A 225 -4.58 25.50 35.97
CA ALA A 225 -4.56 25.71 37.40
C ALA A 225 -3.16 25.73 37.99
N ASP A 226 -2.17 25.07 37.34
CA ASP A 226 -0.77 24.97 37.81
C ASP A 226 0.18 25.81 36.92
N PRO A 227 0.82 26.87 37.44
CA PRO A 227 1.76 27.69 36.66
C PRO A 227 2.95 26.91 36.09
N GLN A 228 3.45 25.87 36.76
CA GLN A 228 4.58 25.08 36.25
C GLN A 228 4.13 24.15 35.12
N ALA A 229 2.95 23.51 35.25
CA ALA A 229 2.35 22.75 34.16
C ALA A 229 2.07 23.64 32.95
N LEU A 230 1.65 24.88 33.16
CA LEU A 230 1.42 25.84 32.07
C LEU A 230 2.73 26.23 31.35
N ILE A 231 3.83 26.38 32.07
CA ILE A 231 5.16 26.63 31.51
C ILE A 231 5.60 25.41 30.66
N ALA A 232 5.46 24.20 31.19
CA ALA A 232 5.79 22.96 30.49
C ALA A 232 4.96 22.84 29.20
N ALA A 233 3.64 23.03 29.29
CA ALA A 233 2.73 23.02 28.14
C ALA A 233 3.07 24.11 27.12
N GLY A 234 3.46 25.30 27.59
CA GLY A 234 3.92 26.40 26.74
C GLY A 234 5.19 26.02 25.95
N LEU A 235 6.17 25.36 26.58
CA LEU A 235 7.37 24.85 25.92
C LEU A 235 7.03 23.78 24.88
N ALA A 236 6.15 22.85 25.20
CA ALA A 236 5.69 21.84 24.28
C ALA A 236 4.94 22.47 23.09
N ALA A 237 4.01 23.40 23.33
CA ALA A 237 3.29 24.12 22.28
C ALA A 237 4.24 24.94 21.39
N ALA A 238 5.20 25.65 21.97
CA ALA A 238 6.24 26.37 21.22
C ALA A 238 7.05 25.42 20.34
N THR A 239 7.39 24.22 20.85
CA THR A 239 8.09 23.18 20.09
C THR A 239 7.25 22.70 18.89
N VAL A 240 5.96 22.46 19.08
CA VAL A 240 5.02 22.08 18.00
C VAL A 240 4.95 23.18 16.94
N VAL A 241 4.68 24.43 17.36
CA VAL A 241 4.60 25.59 16.46
C VAL A 241 5.90 25.80 15.70
N LEU A 242 7.03 25.75 16.38
CA LEU A 242 8.35 25.86 15.76
C LEU A 242 8.55 24.76 14.70
N SER A 243 8.17 23.52 15.02
CA SER A 243 8.29 22.39 14.09
C SER A 243 7.44 22.55 12.83
N PHE A 244 6.27 23.15 12.91
CA PHE A 244 5.42 23.46 11.74
C PHE A 244 5.96 24.67 10.94
N LEU A 245 6.41 25.71 11.61
CA LEU A 245 6.87 26.93 10.96
C LEU A 245 8.29 26.84 10.44
N TRP A 246 9.06 25.83 10.83
CA TRP A 246 10.48 25.72 10.50
C TRP A 246 10.78 25.76 9.00
N LYS A 247 9.89 25.23 8.18
CA LYS A 247 10.02 25.29 6.71
C LYS A 247 10.00 26.72 6.13
N LYS A 248 9.46 27.69 6.87
CA LYS A 248 9.39 29.11 6.48
C LYS A 248 10.62 29.91 6.91
N VAL A 249 11.48 29.33 7.75
CA VAL A 249 12.71 29.98 8.21
C VAL A 249 13.70 30.10 7.04
N PRO A 250 14.32 31.26 6.82
CA PRO A 250 15.25 31.43 5.73
C PRO A 250 16.55 30.64 5.92
N ALA A 251 17.22 30.33 4.79
CA ALA A 251 18.56 29.75 4.82
C ALA A 251 19.59 30.79 5.40
N PRO A 252 20.61 30.32 6.14
CA PRO A 252 21.02 28.93 6.36
C PRO A 252 20.37 28.25 7.58
N LEU A 253 19.59 28.97 8.41
CA LEU A 253 19.04 28.45 9.68
C LEU A 253 18.15 27.22 9.50
N ASN A 254 17.37 27.17 8.41
CA ASN A 254 16.48 26.04 8.11
C ASN A 254 17.21 24.72 7.78
N LYS A 255 18.55 24.75 7.65
CA LYS A 255 19.36 23.53 7.48
C LYS A 255 19.46 22.72 8.78
N ALA A 256 19.31 23.38 9.95
CA ALA A 256 19.24 22.67 11.22
C ALA A 256 17.88 21.98 11.36
N PRO A 257 17.81 20.75 11.94
CA PRO A 257 16.54 20.07 12.22
C PRO A 257 15.70 20.84 13.24
N ALA A 258 14.40 21.05 12.96
CA ALA A 258 13.49 21.74 13.87
C ALA A 258 13.48 21.15 15.29
N ALA A 259 13.46 19.80 15.40
CA ALA A 259 13.47 19.10 16.66
C ALA A 259 14.71 19.41 17.50
N LEU A 260 15.90 19.48 16.88
CA LEU A 260 17.13 19.86 17.58
C LEU A 260 17.07 21.30 18.10
N VAL A 261 16.63 22.23 17.24
CA VAL A 261 16.55 23.65 17.63
C VAL A 261 15.53 23.83 18.76
N ALA A 262 14.40 23.13 18.70
CA ALA A 262 13.41 23.12 19.77
C ALA A 262 14.00 22.60 21.10
N VAL A 263 14.77 21.52 21.05
CA VAL A 263 15.45 20.96 22.24
C VAL A 263 16.45 21.97 22.81
N VAL A 264 17.31 22.58 21.98
CA VAL A 264 18.30 23.57 22.45
C VAL A 264 17.61 24.81 23.06
N ILE A 265 16.55 25.31 22.42
CA ILE A 265 15.77 26.44 22.98
C ILE A 265 15.11 26.02 24.30
N GLY A 266 14.51 24.82 24.35
CA GLY A 266 13.86 24.30 25.55
C GLY A 266 14.84 24.12 26.72
N MET A 267 16.04 23.61 26.45
CA MET A 267 17.12 23.53 27.48
C MET A 267 17.51 24.93 27.97
N ALA A 268 17.64 25.91 27.07
CA ALA A 268 17.97 27.27 27.46
C ALA A 268 16.88 27.90 28.34
N VAL A 269 15.59 27.65 28.00
CA VAL A 269 14.46 28.16 28.79
C VAL A 269 14.37 27.45 30.14
N ALA A 270 14.58 26.14 30.20
CA ALA A 270 14.58 25.37 31.44
C ALA A 270 15.71 25.73 32.39
N ALA A 271 16.80 26.35 31.89
CA ALA A 271 17.90 26.85 32.69
C ALA A 271 17.62 28.23 33.32
N LEU A 272 16.47 28.88 33.02
CA LEU A 272 16.12 30.18 33.58
C LEU A 272 15.65 30.05 35.03
N PRO A 273 15.97 31.01 35.91
CA PRO A 273 15.48 31.01 37.27
C PRO A 273 13.94 31.05 37.31
N GLY A 274 13.35 30.20 38.18
CA GLY A 274 11.90 30.12 38.36
C GLY A 274 11.15 29.22 37.34
N VAL A 275 11.88 28.56 36.43
CA VAL A 275 11.34 27.56 35.52
C VAL A 275 11.66 26.16 36.06
N GLU A 276 10.64 25.52 36.63
CA GLU A 276 10.78 24.16 37.21
C GLU A 276 10.00 23.20 36.30
N VAL A 277 10.66 22.66 35.27
CA VAL A 277 10.11 21.64 34.37
C VAL A 277 10.89 20.35 34.50
N ARG A 278 10.20 19.20 34.37
CA ARG A 278 10.86 17.91 34.47
C ARG A 278 11.81 17.69 33.31
N THR A 279 13.06 17.34 33.67
CA THR A 279 14.11 16.98 32.72
C THR A 279 14.32 15.47 32.66
N LEU A 280 15.04 15.01 31.65
CA LEU A 280 15.39 13.61 31.53
C LEU A 280 16.30 13.16 32.67
N GLN A 281 16.00 11.98 33.22
CA GLN A 281 16.94 11.27 34.04
C GLN A 281 17.70 10.29 33.15
N VAL A 282 18.97 10.52 32.94
CA VAL A 282 19.83 9.69 32.08
C VAL A 282 20.87 9.01 32.91
N GLY A 283 20.81 7.69 32.94
CA GLY A 283 21.79 6.85 33.60
C GLY A 283 23.00 6.51 32.71
N ASN A 284 23.73 5.49 33.08
CA ASN A 284 24.85 5.00 32.30
C ASN A 284 24.32 4.08 31.17
N LEU A 285 24.65 4.40 29.92
CA LEU A 285 24.22 3.65 28.75
C LEU A 285 24.54 2.15 28.81
N LEU A 286 25.75 1.81 29.32
CA LEU A 286 26.18 0.42 29.45
C LEU A 286 25.50 -0.31 30.59
N ALA A 287 25.18 0.40 31.70
CA ALA A 287 24.46 -0.18 32.82
C ALA A 287 22.98 -0.45 32.50
N SER A 288 22.43 0.21 31.52
CA SER A 288 21.04 0.02 31.05
C SER A 288 20.88 -1.22 30.17
N VAL A 289 21.98 -1.84 29.70
CA VAL A 289 21.93 -3.09 28.94
C VAL A 289 21.54 -4.22 29.89
N SER A 290 20.43 -4.89 29.58
CA SER A 290 19.90 -6.00 30.38
C SER A 290 19.74 -7.23 29.46
N LEU A 291 20.56 -8.25 29.69
CA LEU A 291 20.44 -9.52 28.96
C LEU A 291 19.29 -10.35 29.56
N PRO A 292 18.44 -10.96 28.72
CA PRO A 292 17.39 -11.83 29.21
C PRO A 292 17.94 -13.05 29.95
N GLY A 293 17.44 -13.28 31.15
CA GLY A 293 17.80 -14.43 31.98
C GLY A 293 16.84 -15.62 31.79
N PRO A 294 17.10 -16.76 32.43
CA PRO A 294 16.26 -17.97 32.31
C PRO A 294 14.79 -17.75 32.64
N ALA A 295 14.49 -16.88 33.63
CA ALA A 295 13.12 -16.57 34.01
C ALA A 295 12.31 -15.90 32.89
N GLN A 296 12.95 -15.01 32.12
CA GLN A 296 12.30 -14.35 31.00
C GLN A 296 12.00 -15.35 29.84
N PHE A 297 12.90 -16.32 29.60
CA PHE A 297 12.66 -17.38 28.62
C PHE A 297 11.52 -18.32 29.05
N ALA A 298 11.33 -18.57 30.33
CA ALA A 298 10.19 -19.34 30.83
C ALA A 298 8.84 -18.65 30.52
N GLY A 299 8.81 -17.31 30.46
CA GLY A 299 7.64 -16.52 30.07
C GLY A 299 7.16 -16.75 28.62
N LEU A 300 7.95 -17.38 27.75
CA LEU A 300 7.51 -17.74 26.38
C LEU A 300 6.33 -18.72 26.32
N ALA A 301 6.00 -19.38 27.44
CA ALA A 301 4.81 -20.23 27.52
C ALA A 301 3.50 -19.42 27.68
N ASP A 302 3.60 -18.12 27.96
CA ASP A 302 2.44 -17.24 28.10
C ASP A 302 1.87 -16.85 26.73
N ALA A 303 0.56 -17.05 26.56
CA ALA A 303 -0.16 -16.72 25.32
C ALA A 303 -0.11 -15.20 25.01
N GLY A 304 -0.12 -14.34 26.03
CA GLY A 304 0.03 -12.89 25.89
C GLY A 304 1.37 -12.51 25.30
N ILE A 305 2.46 -13.15 25.76
CA ILE A 305 3.81 -12.93 25.23
C ILE A 305 3.91 -13.40 23.76
N ILE A 306 3.31 -14.56 23.42
CA ILE A 306 3.28 -15.04 22.04
C ILE A 306 2.51 -14.06 21.14
N THR A 307 1.37 -13.56 21.61
CA THR A 307 0.58 -12.55 20.90
C THR A 307 1.38 -11.27 20.69
N ALA A 308 2.07 -10.79 21.73
CA ALA A 308 2.95 -9.63 21.63
C ALA A 308 4.05 -9.84 20.58
N ILE A 309 4.75 -11.00 20.58
CA ILE A 309 5.79 -11.34 19.59
C ILE A 309 5.23 -11.26 18.16
N LEU A 310 4.06 -11.86 17.91
CA LEU A 310 3.42 -11.83 16.60
C LEU A 310 3.03 -10.41 16.20
N THR A 311 2.46 -9.65 17.11
CA THR A 311 2.06 -8.25 16.92
C THR A 311 3.27 -7.39 16.54
N PHE A 312 4.34 -7.43 17.33
CA PHE A 312 5.57 -6.70 17.02
C PHE A 312 6.17 -7.13 15.68
N THR A 313 6.18 -8.43 15.38
CA THR A 313 6.69 -8.94 14.10
C THR A 313 5.95 -8.37 12.92
N VAL A 314 4.61 -8.43 12.94
CA VAL A 314 3.78 -7.96 11.84
C VAL A 314 3.92 -6.46 11.65
N ILE A 315 3.80 -5.70 12.74
CA ILE A 315 3.77 -4.24 12.68
C ILE A 315 5.15 -3.67 12.33
N ALA A 316 6.21 -4.15 12.99
CA ALA A 316 7.57 -3.69 12.70
C ALA A 316 7.99 -4.04 11.26
N SER A 317 7.55 -5.20 10.75
CA SER A 317 7.79 -5.60 9.36
C SER A 317 7.03 -4.69 8.39
N ALA A 318 5.75 -4.46 8.63
CA ALA A 318 4.90 -3.61 7.82
C ALA A 318 5.44 -2.17 7.77
N GLU A 319 5.70 -1.55 8.94
CA GLU A 319 6.22 -0.19 9.05
C GLU A 319 7.56 -0.02 8.32
N SER A 320 8.47 -0.99 8.49
CA SER A 320 9.78 -0.96 7.83
C SER A 320 9.67 -1.08 6.32
N LEU A 321 8.83 -1.98 5.81
CA LEU A 321 8.71 -2.21 4.37
C LEU A 321 7.89 -1.11 3.68
N PHE A 322 6.90 -0.51 4.37
CA PHE A 322 6.19 0.67 3.85
C PHE A 322 7.08 1.90 3.83
N THR A 323 7.89 2.09 4.86
CA THR A 323 8.92 3.14 4.87
C THR A 323 9.90 2.94 3.73
N ALA A 324 10.31 1.70 3.43
CA ALA A 324 11.16 1.39 2.29
C ALA A 324 10.53 1.84 0.97
N ALA A 325 9.26 1.51 0.74
CA ALA A 325 8.52 1.92 -0.45
C ALA A 325 8.37 3.45 -0.54
N ALA A 326 8.17 4.13 0.60
CA ALA A 326 8.08 5.59 0.65
C ALA A 326 9.44 6.24 0.32
N VAL A 327 10.53 5.73 0.89
CA VAL A 327 11.89 6.24 0.67
C VAL A 327 12.33 6.01 -0.78
N ASP A 328 12.01 4.85 -1.36
CA ASP A 328 12.30 4.53 -2.76
C ASP A 328 11.66 5.53 -3.76
N ARG A 329 10.58 6.22 -3.36
CA ARG A 329 9.94 7.28 -4.16
C ARG A 329 10.60 8.64 -4.01
N MET A 330 11.46 8.82 -3.01
CA MET A 330 12.12 10.10 -2.72
C MET A 330 13.46 10.27 -3.45
N HIS A 331 13.96 9.22 -4.14
CA HIS A 331 15.25 9.25 -4.81
C HIS A 331 15.26 8.35 -6.06
N ASP A 332 16.17 8.64 -7.00
CA ASP A 332 16.38 7.87 -8.23
C ASP A 332 17.48 6.79 -8.10
N GLY A 333 17.93 6.52 -6.89
CA GLY A 333 18.94 5.51 -6.59
C GLY A 333 18.41 4.07 -6.66
N PRO A 334 19.25 3.09 -6.28
CA PRO A 334 18.85 1.68 -6.26
C PRO A 334 17.64 1.43 -5.36
N ARG A 335 16.66 0.69 -5.87
CA ARG A 335 15.45 0.33 -5.13
C ARG A 335 15.74 -0.64 -4.00
N THR A 336 14.93 -0.59 -2.95
CA THR A 336 15.04 -1.47 -1.79
C THR A 336 14.78 -2.93 -2.15
N ARG A 337 15.59 -3.81 -1.61
CA ARG A 337 15.42 -5.27 -1.70
C ARG A 337 14.67 -5.73 -0.45
N TYR A 338 13.36 -5.93 -0.54
CA TYR A 338 12.46 -6.12 0.61
C TYR A 338 12.81 -7.31 1.50
N ASN A 339 13.12 -8.48 0.93
CA ASN A 339 13.49 -9.65 1.74
C ASN A 339 14.81 -9.46 2.50
N PRO A 340 15.92 -8.99 1.87
CA PRO A 340 17.11 -8.61 2.60
C PRO A 340 16.91 -7.50 3.63
N GLU A 341 16.01 -6.55 3.36
CA GLU A 341 15.69 -5.49 4.34
C GLU A 341 14.98 -6.09 5.55
N LEU A 342 14.01 -7.00 5.34
CA LEU A 342 13.32 -7.67 6.45
C LEU A 342 14.28 -8.50 7.31
N VAL A 343 15.24 -9.19 6.70
CA VAL A 343 16.32 -9.90 7.44
C VAL A 343 17.18 -8.92 8.22
N ALA A 344 17.52 -7.75 7.64
CA ALA A 344 18.33 -6.75 8.32
C ALA A 344 17.61 -6.14 9.52
N GLN A 345 16.32 -5.80 9.38
CA GLN A 345 15.48 -5.32 10.47
C GLN A 345 15.34 -6.37 11.56
N GLY A 346 15.11 -7.64 11.17
CA GLY A 346 15.06 -8.75 12.12
C GLY A 346 16.35 -8.96 12.88
N ALA A 347 17.52 -8.85 12.23
CA ALA A 347 18.81 -8.93 12.91
C ALA A 347 19.01 -7.76 13.90
N GLY A 348 18.59 -6.55 13.51
CA GLY A 348 18.59 -5.39 14.41
C GLY A 348 17.69 -5.60 15.62
N ASN A 349 16.46 -6.09 15.40
CA ASN A 349 15.51 -6.37 16.48
C ASN A 349 15.97 -7.52 17.38
N ALA A 350 16.53 -8.59 16.82
CA ALA A 350 17.08 -9.69 17.62
C ALA A 350 18.21 -9.20 18.55
N LEU A 351 19.11 -8.35 18.03
CA LEU A 351 20.17 -7.76 18.87
C LEU A 351 19.61 -6.74 19.86
N ALA A 352 18.64 -5.90 19.47
CA ALA A 352 17.99 -4.96 20.39
C ALA A 352 17.31 -5.68 21.54
N GLY A 353 16.55 -6.74 21.25
CA GLY A 353 15.90 -7.56 22.27
C GLY A 353 16.89 -8.27 23.18
N LEU A 354 18.01 -8.79 22.62
CA LEU A 354 19.07 -9.40 23.41
C LEU A 354 19.72 -8.39 24.40
N LEU A 355 19.79 -7.12 24.05
CA LEU A 355 20.32 -6.05 24.90
C LEU A 355 19.23 -5.38 25.76
N GLY A 356 17.99 -5.88 25.75
CA GLY A 356 16.86 -5.33 26.51
C GLY A 356 16.37 -3.98 25.98
N ALA A 357 16.71 -3.64 24.73
CA ALA A 357 16.36 -2.36 24.11
C ALA A 357 15.01 -2.40 23.38
N LEU A 358 14.57 -1.22 22.90
CA LEU A 358 13.31 -1.04 22.17
C LEU A 358 13.34 -1.68 20.79
N PRO A 359 12.18 -2.05 20.23
CA PRO A 359 12.07 -2.53 18.87
C PRO A 359 12.48 -1.45 17.86
N ILE A 360 13.09 -1.90 16.78
CA ILE A 360 13.64 -1.08 15.71
C ILE A 360 12.78 -1.25 14.47
N THR A 361 12.40 -0.13 13.87
CA THR A 361 11.81 -0.09 12.53
C THR A 361 12.50 0.98 11.68
N ALA A 362 12.21 0.98 10.41
CA ALA A 362 12.56 2.09 9.54
C ALA A 362 11.64 3.28 9.80
N VAL A 363 12.20 4.47 9.84
CA VAL A 363 11.47 5.70 10.18
C VAL A 363 11.50 6.69 9.03
N VAL A 364 10.32 7.04 8.49
CA VAL A 364 10.17 7.96 7.33
C VAL A 364 10.84 9.32 7.60
N ALA A 365 10.65 9.90 8.79
CA ALA A 365 11.18 11.22 9.13
C ALA A 365 12.72 11.28 9.05
N ARG A 366 13.40 10.27 9.60
CA ARG A 366 14.87 10.16 9.56
C ARG A 366 15.37 9.85 8.16
N SER A 367 14.67 8.95 7.45
CA SER A 367 15.01 8.55 6.09
C SER A 367 14.86 9.72 5.11
N SER A 368 13.79 10.50 5.22
CA SER A 368 13.60 11.70 4.40
C SER A 368 14.67 12.77 4.69
N ALA A 369 15.08 12.94 5.94
CA ALA A 369 16.19 13.83 6.29
C ALA A 369 17.50 13.38 5.64
N ASN A 370 17.76 12.06 5.63
CA ASN A 370 18.92 11.46 4.98
C ASN A 370 18.97 11.74 3.46
N VAL A 371 17.82 11.52 2.79
CA VAL A 371 17.68 11.81 1.35
C VAL A 371 17.83 13.31 1.06
N GLN A 372 17.17 14.18 1.83
CA GLN A 372 17.22 15.63 1.66
C GLN A 372 18.61 16.22 1.94
N ALA A 373 19.37 15.59 2.84
CA ALA A 373 20.77 15.96 3.10
C ALA A 373 21.75 15.51 1.99
N GLY A 374 21.24 14.80 0.97
CA GLY A 374 22.01 14.43 -0.21
C GLY A 374 22.76 13.10 -0.10
N ALA A 375 22.45 12.26 0.88
CA ALA A 375 23.02 10.92 1.00
C ALA A 375 22.75 10.08 -0.25
N LYS A 376 23.75 9.30 -0.68
CA LYS A 376 23.69 8.42 -1.86
C LYS A 376 24.01 6.97 -1.53
N THR A 377 24.59 6.72 -0.37
CA THR A 377 25.06 5.40 0.05
C THR A 377 24.57 5.05 1.45
N ARG A 378 24.86 3.82 1.86
CA ARG A 378 24.57 3.34 3.22
C ARG A 378 25.47 3.97 4.30
N LEU A 379 26.57 4.62 3.89
CA LEU A 379 27.56 5.17 4.83
C LEU A 379 26.92 6.20 5.78
N SER A 380 26.09 7.09 5.25
CA SER A 380 25.38 8.10 6.04
C SER A 380 24.52 7.46 7.15
N ARG A 381 23.70 6.46 6.80
CA ARG A 381 22.83 5.79 7.77
C ARG A 381 23.60 4.92 8.78
N THR A 382 24.82 4.48 8.44
CA THR A 382 25.68 3.75 9.40
C THR A 382 26.40 4.72 10.34
N LEU A 383 26.95 5.83 9.80
CA LEU A 383 27.66 6.82 10.58
C LEU A 383 26.77 7.50 11.62
N HIS A 384 25.46 7.71 11.32
CA HIS A 384 24.58 8.33 12.33
C HIS A 384 24.46 7.48 13.61
N GLY A 385 24.52 6.15 13.50
CA GLY A 385 24.57 5.25 14.65
C GLY A 385 25.86 5.41 15.46
N LEU A 386 26.98 5.64 14.77
CA LEU A 386 28.25 5.95 15.42
C LEU A 386 28.20 7.29 16.18
N TRP A 387 27.58 8.33 15.57
CA TRP A 387 27.37 9.61 16.24
C TRP A 387 26.48 9.48 17.48
N LEU A 388 25.40 8.68 17.40
CA LEU A 388 24.53 8.39 18.58
C LEU A 388 25.32 7.73 19.70
N LEU A 389 26.12 6.71 19.37
CA LEU A 389 26.98 6.04 20.35
C LEU A 389 28.00 6.98 20.98
N ALA A 390 28.75 7.72 20.15
CA ALA A 390 29.76 8.65 20.60
C ALA A 390 29.16 9.74 21.52
N PHE A 391 28.04 10.32 21.13
CA PHE A 391 27.37 11.37 21.91
C PHE A 391 26.85 10.85 23.26
N ALA A 392 26.20 9.68 23.25
CA ALA A 392 25.68 9.08 24.50
C ALA A 392 26.78 8.65 25.47
N MET A 393 27.93 8.23 24.95
CA MET A 393 29.09 7.85 25.79
C MET A 393 29.87 9.04 26.32
N LEU A 394 29.99 10.12 25.54
CA LEU A 394 30.85 11.26 25.85
C LEU A 394 30.10 12.39 26.57
N LEU A 395 28.80 12.56 26.34
CA LEU A 395 28.02 13.71 26.76
C LEU A 395 26.69 13.36 27.43
N PRO A 396 26.63 12.37 28.36
CA PRO A 396 25.39 12.00 29.04
C PRO A 396 24.78 13.16 29.86
N GLN A 397 25.60 14.06 30.40
CA GLN A 397 25.14 15.20 31.19
C GLN A 397 24.31 16.19 30.32
N VAL A 398 24.62 16.32 29.05
CA VAL A 398 23.85 17.18 28.12
C VAL A 398 22.46 16.62 27.90
N LEU A 399 22.33 15.29 27.87
CA LEU A 399 21.01 14.64 27.72
C LEU A 399 20.10 14.90 28.92
N ALA A 400 20.67 14.93 30.14
CA ALA A 400 19.93 15.19 31.37
C ALA A 400 19.34 16.62 31.46
N LEU A 401 19.79 17.55 30.63
CA LEU A 401 19.25 18.92 30.58
C LEU A 401 17.99 19.04 29.72
N ILE A 402 17.61 18.00 28.97
CA ILE A 402 16.49 18.05 28.00
C ILE A 402 15.16 17.98 28.75
N PRO A 403 14.27 19.00 28.60
CA PRO A 403 12.93 18.96 29.18
C PRO A 403 12.05 17.88 28.52
N ILE A 404 11.33 17.12 29.35
CA ILE A 404 10.40 16.08 28.87
C ILE A 404 9.28 16.69 28.01
N SER A 405 8.77 17.86 28.40
CA SER A 405 7.74 18.61 27.68
C SER A 405 8.12 18.94 26.22
N VAL A 406 9.39 19.28 25.98
CA VAL A 406 9.91 19.54 24.63
C VAL A 406 9.92 18.27 23.78
N LEU A 407 10.34 17.15 24.34
CA LEU A 407 10.29 15.86 23.64
C LEU A 407 8.86 15.44 23.34
N ALA A 408 7.95 15.64 24.27
CA ALA A 408 6.52 15.43 24.07
C ALA A 408 5.99 16.29 22.91
N GLY A 409 6.37 17.57 22.83
CA GLY A 409 6.04 18.44 21.70
C GLY A 409 6.56 17.92 20.35
N VAL A 410 7.79 17.40 20.31
CA VAL A 410 8.35 16.76 19.09
C VAL A 410 7.55 15.53 18.69
N LEU A 411 7.09 14.73 19.67
CA LEU A 411 6.29 13.54 19.41
C LEU A 411 4.84 13.87 19.02
N VAL A 412 4.23 14.91 19.60
CA VAL A 412 2.93 15.44 19.15
C VAL A 412 3.01 15.86 17.67
N HIS A 413 4.05 16.60 17.29
CA HIS A 413 4.27 16.95 15.89
C HIS A 413 4.47 15.71 14.99
N SER A 414 5.16 14.69 15.46
CA SER A 414 5.36 13.43 14.75
C SER A 414 4.04 12.67 14.60
N GLY A 415 3.22 12.59 15.66
CA GLY A 415 1.88 12.01 15.66
C GLY A 415 0.95 12.71 14.66
N TRP A 416 0.98 14.03 14.59
CA TRP A 416 0.23 14.80 13.59
C TRP A 416 0.61 14.43 12.15
N LYS A 417 1.90 14.24 11.88
CA LYS A 417 2.39 13.79 10.57
C LYS A 417 1.95 12.37 10.24
N LEU A 418 1.90 11.47 11.23
CA LEU A 418 1.40 10.10 11.06
C LEU A 418 -0.11 10.10 10.84
N PHE A 419 -0.87 10.89 11.61
CA PHE A 419 -2.31 11.03 11.47
C PHE A 419 -2.70 11.57 10.09
N ALA A 420 -1.88 12.48 9.53
CA ALA A 420 -2.01 13.03 8.17
C ALA A 420 -3.46 13.40 7.81
N PRO A 421 -4.12 14.33 8.54
CA PRO A 421 -5.57 14.60 8.39
C PRO A 421 -5.97 15.01 6.96
N GLY A 422 -5.05 15.52 6.17
CA GLY A 422 -5.27 15.87 4.75
C GLY A 422 -5.51 14.67 3.83
N GLU A 423 -5.10 13.46 4.23
CA GLU A 423 -5.31 12.25 3.42
C GLU A 423 -6.76 11.75 3.49
N PHE A 424 -7.50 12.03 4.58
CA PHE A 424 -8.92 11.65 4.72
C PHE A 424 -9.82 12.27 3.65
N PRO A 425 -9.87 13.62 3.49
CA PRO A 425 -10.70 14.23 2.45
C PRO A 425 -10.20 13.91 1.03
N LYS A 426 -8.91 13.67 0.85
CA LYS A 426 -8.32 13.27 -0.41
C LYS A 426 -8.79 11.86 -0.80
N MET A 427 -8.71 10.90 0.11
CA MET A 427 -9.16 9.53 -0.10
C MET A 427 -10.69 9.48 -0.34
N TRP A 428 -11.47 10.25 0.41
CA TRP A 428 -12.92 10.36 0.22
C TRP A 428 -13.30 10.81 -1.21
N ARG A 429 -12.54 11.76 -1.77
CA ARG A 429 -12.77 12.27 -3.13
C ARG A 429 -12.30 11.29 -4.20
N GLN A 430 -11.24 10.54 -3.94
CA GLN A 430 -10.67 9.59 -4.89
C GLN A 430 -11.46 8.29 -4.92
N ASP A 431 -11.74 7.72 -3.74
CA ASP A 431 -12.38 6.42 -3.60
C ASP A 431 -13.04 6.26 -2.23
N ARG A 432 -14.37 6.22 -2.21
CA ARG A 432 -15.15 6.05 -0.98
C ARG A 432 -14.96 4.69 -0.30
N GLY A 433 -14.69 3.62 -1.08
CA GLY A 433 -14.43 2.30 -0.54
C GLY A 433 -13.09 2.23 0.18
N GLU A 434 -12.03 2.77 -0.44
CA GLU A 434 -10.71 2.88 0.20
C GLU A 434 -10.78 3.79 1.43
N PHE A 435 -11.53 4.89 1.36
CA PHE A 435 -11.78 5.74 2.54
C PHE A 435 -12.45 4.97 3.68
N ALA A 436 -13.46 4.13 3.38
CA ALA A 436 -14.12 3.32 4.40
C ALA A 436 -13.14 2.33 5.05
N VAL A 437 -12.27 1.68 4.27
CA VAL A 437 -11.20 0.81 4.79
C VAL A 437 -10.24 1.60 5.68
N MET A 438 -9.77 2.77 5.24
CA MET A 438 -8.88 3.64 6.00
C MET A 438 -9.52 4.09 7.32
N ALA A 439 -10.76 4.57 7.28
CA ALA A 439 -11.48 5.06 8.46
C ALA A 439 -11.79 3.91 9.45
N LEU A 440 -12.18 2.72 8.93
CA LEU A 440 -12.40 1.53 9.74
C LEU A 440 -11.11 1.09 10.43
N THR A 441 -10.00 0.99 9.69
CA THR A 441 -8.69 0.64 10.24
C THR A 441 -8.29 1.60 11.35
N THR A 442 -8.39 2.92 11.10
CA THR A 442 -8.07 3.96 12.09
C THR A 442 -8.95 3.83 13.33
N GLY A 443 -10.27 3.71 13.14
CA GLY A 443 -11.24 3.65 14.23
C GLY A 443 -11.06 2.42 15.12
N VAL A 444 -10.82 1.24 14.52
CA VAL A 444 -10.59 0.00 15.29
C VAL A 444 -9.29 0.11 16.08
N ILE A 445 -8.18 0.61 15.49
CA ILE A 445 -6.91 0.80 16.21
C ILE A 445 -7.08 1.69 17.43
N VAL A 446 -7.83 2.79 17.29
CA VAL A 446 -8.06 3.74 18.40
C VAL A 446 -8.93 3.11 19.49
N ALA A 447 -9.92 2.28 19.09
CA ALA A 447 -10.91 1.69 20.00
C ALA A 447 -10.41 0.42 20.70
N THR A 448 -9.53 -0.35 20.08
CA THR A 448 -9.05 -1.65 20.59
C THR A 448 -7.53 -1.67 20.68
N ALA A 449 -6.87 -2.36 19.77
CA ALA A 449 -5.42 -2.45 19.68
C ALA A 449 -4.93 -2.37 18.23
N LEU A 450 -3.63 -2.12 18.07
CA LEU A 450 -3.01 -1.90 16.77
C LEU A 450 -3.10 -3.13 15.86
N LEU A 451 -2.86 -4.33 16.39
CA LEU A 451 -2.94 -5.57 15.61
C LEU A 451 -4.35 -5.82 15.09
N GLU A 452 -5.34 -5.71 15.96
CA GLU A 452 -6.75 -5.93 15.64
C GLU A 452 -7.22 -5.00 14.53
N GLY A 453 -6.89 -3.71 14.65
CA GLY A 453 -7.25 -2.74 13.61
C GLY A 453 -6.57 -3.01 12.27
N VAL A 454 -5.31 -3.43 12.27
CA VAL A 454 -4.60 -3.80 11.03
C VAL A 454 -5.22 -5.05 10.40
N LEU A 455 -5.56 -6.07 11.20
CA LEU A 455 -6.20 -7.29 10.69
C LEU A 455 -7.60 -7.01 10.14
N VAL A 456 -8.41 -6.23 10.84
CA VAL A 456 -9.74 -5.81 10.37
C VAL A 456 -9.62 -4.98 9.09
N GLY A 457 -8.69 -4.03 9.05
CA GLY A 457 -8.41 -3.24 7.86
C GLY A 457 -7.98 -4.07 6.66
N LEU A 458 -7.09 -5.04 6.88
CA LEU A 458 -6.62 -5.96 5.84
C LEU A 458 -7.78 -6.82 5.31
N ALA A 459 -8.59 -7.38 6.21
CA ALA A 459 -9.78 -8.15 5.84
C ALA A 459 -10.77 -7.30 5.03
N ALA A 460 -11.06 -6.07 5.49
CA ALA A 460 -11.91 -5.12 4.76
C ALA A 460 -11.34 -4.77 3.38
N GLY A 461 -10.03 -4.55 3.28
CA GLY A 461 -9.35 -4.30 2.00
C GLY A 461 -9.45 -5.48 1.03
N ILE A 462 -9.26 -6.71 1.52
CA ILE A 462 -9.42 -7.93 0.72
C ILE A 462 -10.88 -8.09 0.25
N VAL A 463 -11.86 -7.87 1.14
CA VAL A 463 -13.29 -7.91 0.79
C VAL A 463 -13.61 -6.87 -0.27
N LEU A 464 -13.14 -5.63 -0.11
CA LEU A 464 -13.34 -4.56 -1.09
C LEU A 464 -12.74 -4.92 -2.45
N ALA A 465 -11.52 -5.47 -2.47
CA ALA A 465 -10.86 -5.93 -3.70
C ALA A 465 -11.66 -7.06 -4.36
N ALA A 466 -12.11 -8.06 -3.59
CA ALA A 466 -12.93 -9.16 -4.08
C ALA A 466 -14.26 -8.66 -4.69
N LEU A 467 -14.95 -7.73 -4.01
CA LEU A 467 -16.18 -7.11 -4.50
C LEU A 467 -15.95 -6.33 -5.80
N ARG A 468 -14.80 -5.64 -5.94
CA ARG A 468 -14.43 -4.91 -7.17
C ARG A 468 -14.06 -5.85 -8.31
N MET A 469 -13.34 -6.92 -8.01
CA MET A 469 -13.01 -7.93 -9.03
C MET A 469 -14.26 -8.68 -9.52
N SER A 470 -15.29 -8.80 -8.70
CA SER A 470 -16.56 -9.47 -9.03
C SER A 470 -17.57 -8.54 -9.72
N ARG A 471 -17.14 -7.46 -10.36
CA ARG A 471 -18.06 -6.59 -11.10
C ARG A 471 -18.58 -7.29 -12.34
N THR A 472 -19.85 -7.68 -12.29
CA THR A 472 -20.61 -8.28 -13.40
C THR A 472 -21.81 -7.39 -13.67
N VAL A 473 -22.09 -7.12 -14.93
CA VAL A 473 -23.31 -6.48 -15.38
C VAL A 473 -24.17 -7.56 -16.00
N VAL A 474 -25.36 -7.78 -15.44
CA VAL A 474 -26.38 -8.66 -16.00
C VAL A 474 -27.52 -7.78 -16.48
N ARG A 475 -27.87 -7.89 -17.76
CA ARG A 475 -28.99 -7.17 -18.37
C ARG A 475 -29.93 -8.16 -19.01
N GLN A 476 -31.21 -7.97 -18.78
CA GLN A 476 -32.28 -8.73 -19.42
C GLN A 476 -32.98 -7.84 -20.44
N HIS A 477 -33.24 -8.39 -21.59
CA HIS A 477 -34.05 -7.76 -22.63
C HIS A 477 -35.09 -8.76 -23.15
N LEU A 478 -36.34 -8.36 -23.16
CA LEU A 478 -37.46 -9.18 -23.61
C LEU A 478 -37.96 -8.70 -24.97
N ASP A 479 -37.69 -9.48 -26.01
CA ASP A 479 -38.28 -9.29 -27.33
C ASP A 479 -39.58 -10.11 -27.44
N ASP A 480 -40.31 -9.99 -28.55
CA ASP A 480 -41.64 -10.62 -28.69
C ASP A 480 -41.61 -12.14 -28.49
N ASP A 481 -40.59 -12.85 -28.95
CA ASP A 481 -40.44 -14.31 -28.81
C ASP A 481 -39.10 -14.75 -28.21
N THR A 482 -38.27 -13.85 -27.73
CA THR A 482 -36.96 -14.19 -27.17
C THR A 482 -36.70 -13.43 -25.88
N ALA A 483 -36.33 -14.16 -24.80
CA ALA A 483 -35.76 -13.58 -23.63
C ALA A 483 -34.23 -13.57 -23.75
N LYS A 484 -33.63 -12.40 -23.79
CA LYS A 484 -32.17 -12.23 -23.90
C LYS A 484 -31.56 -11.84 -22.57
N VAL A 485 -30.62 -12.63 -22.07
CA VAL A 485 -29.79 -12.31 -20.89
C VAL A 485 -28.37 -12.04 -21.37
N VAL A 486 -27.90 -10.83 -21.20
CA VAL A 486 -26.53 -10.41 -21.54
C VAL A 486 -25.74 -10.25 -20.25
N MET A 487 -24.60 -10.93 -20.17
CA MET A 487 -23.69 -10.84 -19.05
C MET A 487 -22.32 -10.35 -19.53
N ALA A 488 -21.73 -9.39 -18.77
CA ALA A 488 -20.41 -8.87 -19.05
C ALA A 488 -19.61 -8.66 -17.76
N GLY A 489 -18.28 -8.83 -17.82
CA GLY A 489 -17.36 -8.67 -16.71
C GLY A 489 -16.98 -10.00 -16.06
N ASN A 490 -16.64 -10.00 -14.75
CA ASN A 490 -16.20 -11.19 -14.02
C ASN A 490 -17.35 -11.82 -13.24
N ALA A 491 -17.86 -12.93 -13.73
CA ALA A 491 -18.90 -13.73 -13.07
C ALA A 491 -18.28 -14.67 -12.04
N THR A 492 -18.34 -14.27 -10.76
CA THR A 492 -17.86 -15.04 -9.63
C THR A 492 -19.01 -15.43 -8.72
N PHE A 493 -18.78 -16.39 -7.81
CA PHE A 493 -19.78 -16.85 -6.84
C PHE A 493 -20.43 -15.70 -6.04
N LEU A 494 -19.75 -14.58 -5.85
CA LEU A 494 -20.31 -13.38 -5.19
C LEU A 494 -21.48 -12.76 -5.99
N ARG A 495 -21.56 -13.02 -7.29
CA ARG A 495 -22.63 -12.56 -8.18
C ARG A 495 -23.61 -13.65 -8.59
N LEU A 496 -23.43 -14.85 -8.05
CA LEU A 496 -24.30 -15.98 -8.33
C LEU A 496 -25.79 -15.69 -8.05
N PRO A 497 -26.18 -15.02 -6.95
CA PRO A 497 -27.59 -14.67 -6.74
C PRO A 497 -28.19 -13.81 -7.87
N GLN A 498 -27.45 -12.81 -8.37
CA GLN A 498 -27.90 -11.97 -9.47
C GLN A 498 -28.01 -12.72 -10.81
N LEU A 499 -27.11 -13.69 -11.03
CA LEU A 499 -27.17 -14.58 -12.17
C LEU A 499 -28.43 -15.46 -12.11
N ILE A 500 -28.68 -16.09 -10.96
CA ILE A 500 -29.85 -16.95 -10.73
C ILE A 500 -31.15 -16.15 -10.98
N GLU A 501 -31.28 -14.98 -10.36
CA GLU A 501 -32.42 -14.09 -10.53
C GLU A 501 -32.69 -13.75 -12.01
N ALA A 502 -31.65 -13.43 -12.77
CA ALA A 502 -31.79 -13.12 -14.20
C ALA A 502 -32.16 -14.34 -15.04
N LEU A 503 -31.65 -15.53 -14.71
CA LEU A 503 -31.99 -16.78 -15.38
C LEU A 503 -33.43 -17.20 -15.07
N GLU A 504 -33.86 -17.10 -13.82
CA GLU A 504 -35.24 -17.39 -13.39
C GLU A 504 -36.24 -16.44 -14.06
N ALA A 505 -35.96 -15.13 -14.06
CA ALA A 505 -36.80 -14.14 -14.72
C ALA A 505 -36.89 -14.38 -16.25
N ALA A 506 -35.81 -14.86 -16.88
CA ALA A 506 -35.86 -15.26 -18.29
C ALA A 506 -36.74 -16.50 -18.52
N ALA A 507 -36.71 -17.48 -17.61
CA ALA A 507 -37.56 -18.68 -17.69
C ALA A 507 -39.03 -18.34 -17.42
N GLU A 508 -39.33 -17.48 -16.46
CA GLU A 508 -40.68 -17.03 -16.12
C GLU A 508 -41.34 -16.15 -17.20
N SER A 509 -40.54 -15.57 -18.10
CA SER A 509 -41.03 -14.74 -19.19
C SER A 509 -41.96 -15.48 -20.16
N GLY A 510 -42.01 -16.84 -20.13
CA GLY A 510 -42.82 -17.67 -20.98
C GLY A 510 -42.46 -17.61 -22.49
N ARG A 511 -41.33 -17.06 -22.85
CA ARG A 511 -40.86 -16.94 -24.23
C ARG A 511 -40.38 -18.30 -24.78
N PRO A 512 -40.64 -18.62 -26.03
CA PRO A 512 -40.24 -19.90 -26.66
C PRO A 512 -38.71 -20.01 -26.87
N ARG A 513 -37.99 -18.88 -26.79
CA ARG A 513 -36.54 -18.83 -26.98
C ARG A 513 -35.88 -18.06 -25.85
N ILE A 514 -34.75 -18.59 -25.33
CA ILE A 514 -33.89 -17.89 -24.38
C ILE A 514 -32.50 -17.77 -24.99
N ARG A 515 -31.94 -16.57 -25.01
CA ARG A 515 -30.59 -16.30 -25.53
C ARG A 515 -29.71 -15.82 -24.35
N LEU A 516 -28.72 -16.63 -24.01
CA LEU A 516 -27.72 -16.30 -23.00
C LEU A 516 -26.44 -15.81 -23.68
N ASP A 517 -26.16 -14.52 -23.60
CA ASP A 517 -24.99 -13.90 -24.21
C ASP A 517 -23.93 -13.64 -23.13
N LEU A 518 -22.95 -14.52 -23.07
CA LEU A 518 -21.80 -14.47 -22.15
C LEU A 518 -20.53 -13.98 -22.86
N THR A 519 -20.62 -13.49 -24.11
CA THR A 519 -19.45 -13.06 -24.89
C THR A 519 -18.66 -11.93 -24.22
N GLY A 520 -19.31 -11.11 -23.38
CA GLY A 520 -18.70 -10.05 -22.59
C GLY A 520 -18.11 -10.53 -21.24
N VAL A 521 -18.19 -11.82 -20.92
CA VAL A 521 -17.65 -12.35 -19.64
C VAL A 521 -16.17 -12.62 -19.81
N THR A 522 -15.35 -11.94 -18.99
CA THR A 522 -13.89 -12.08 -18.98
C THR A 522 -13.42 -13.21 -18.08
N HIS A 523 -14.19 -13.53 -17.03
CA HIS A 523 -13.94 -14.65 -16.15
C HIS A 523 -15.27 -15.24 -15.69
N LEU A 524 -15.42 -16.56 -15.80
CA LEU A 524 -16.59 -17.33 -15.34
C LEU A 524 -16.09 -18.40 -14.38
N ASP A 525 -16.42 -18.27 -13.09
CA ASP A 525 -16.01 -19.26 -12.10
C ASP A 525 -16.86 -20.54 -12.22
N HIS A 526 -16.39 -21.59 -11.53
CA HIS A 526 -17.03 -22.91 -11.59
C HIS A 526 -18.49 -22.88 -11.13
N ALA A 527 -18.82 -22.14 -10.06
CA ALA A 527 -20.17 -22.07 -9.52
C ALA A 527 -21.14 -21.40 -10.51
N CYS A 528 -20.74 -20.27 -11.11
CA CYS A 528 -21.54 -19.59 -12.13
C CYS A 528 -21.70 -20.44 -13.39
N ARG A 529 -20.63 -21.14 -13.81
CA ARG A 529 -20.68 -22.05 -14.96
C ARG A 529 -21.66 -23.21 -14.73
N THR A 530 -21.54 -23.88 -13.59
CA THR A 530 -22.45 -24.99 -13.24
C THR A 530 -23.91 -24.53 -13.26
N GLN A 531 -24.21 -23.35 -12.70
CA GLN A 531 -25.56 -22.79 -12.69
C GLN A 531 -26.09 -22.50 -14.11
N VAL A 532 -25.24 -21.98 -15.00
CA VAL A 532 -25.62 -21.77 -16.41
C VAL A 532 -25.88 -23.10 -17.11
N ASP A 533 -25.01 -24.09 -16.94
CA ASP A 533 -25.12 -25.41 -17.56
C ASP A 533 -26.40 -26.15 -17.08
N GLU A 534 -26.67 -26.11 -15.77
CA GLU A 534 -27.89 -26.68 -15.17
C GLU A 534 -29.16 -25.98 -15.70
N PHE A 535 -29.14 -24.65 -15.78
CA PHE A 535 -30.26 -23.87 -16.32
C PHE A 535 -30.54 -24.25 -17.80
N VAL A 536 -29.49 -24.32 -18.63
CA VAL A 536 -29.61 -24.72 -20.03
C VAL A 536 -30.22 -26.11 -20.16
N ALA A 537 -29.73 -27.06 -19.35
CA ALA A 537 -30.26 -28.44 -19.34
C ALA A 537 -31.75 -28.46 -18.93
N GLN A 538 -32.11 -27.73 -17.89
CA GLN A 538 -33.49 -27.65 -17.38
C GLN A 538 -34.47 -27.04 -18.39
N GLN A 539 -34.07 -25.95 -19.08
CA GLN A 539 -34.97 -25.31 -20.05
C GLN A 539 -35.12 -26.17 -21.32
N ARG A 540 -34.05 -26.85 -21.77
CA ARG A 540 -34.12 -27.80 -22.89
C ARG A 540 -35.03 -28.99 -22.57
N ALA A 541 -35.04 -29.48 -21.36
CA ALA A 541 -35.97 -30.53 -20.93
C ALA A 541 -37.47 -30.10 -20.97
N LYS A 542 -37.72 -28.78 -21.00
CA LYS A 542 -39.05 -28.16 -21.19
C LYS A 542 -39.37 -27.79 -22.63
N ASP A 543 -38.58 -28.26 -23.60
CA ASP A 543 -38.67 -27.91 -25.05
C ASP A 543 -38.47 -26.42 -25.35
N ILE A 544 -37.83 -25.66 -24.45
CA ILE A 544 -37.48 -24.27 -24.68
C ILE A 544 -36.13 -24.20 -25.40
N ARG A 545 -36.07 -23.48 -26.50
CA ARG A 545 -34.83 -23.31 -27.28
C ARG A 545 -33.89 -22.35 -26.55
N VAL A 546 -32.74 -22.87 -26.04
CA VAL A 546 -31.71 -22.05 -25.42
C VAL A 546 -30.50 -21.91 -26.34
N GLU A 547 -30.18 -20.68 -26.71
CA GLU A 547 -28.97 -20.29 -27.44
C GLU A 547 -27.93 -19.74 -26.43
N LEU A 548 -26.79 -20.41 -26.30
CA LEU A 548 -25.70 -20.01 -25.40
C LEU A 548 -24.53 -19.48 -26.24
N LEU A 549 -24.19 -18.20 -26.07
CA LEU A 549 -23.03 -17.57 -26.67
C LEU A 549 -21.92 -17.44 -25.64
N MET A 550 -20.80 -18.12 -25.86
CA MET A 550 -19.63 -18.09 -24.99
C MET A 550 -18.52 -17.22 -25.58
N PRO A 551 -17.65 -16.64 -24.74
CA PRO A 551 -16.43 -15.99 -25.24
C PRO A 551 -15.61 -17.00 -26.04
N LEU A 552 -15.11 -16.59 -27.21
CA LEU A 552 -14.18 -17.41 -27.97
C LEU A 552 -12.90 -17.63 -27.12
N PRO A 553 -12.37 -18.86 -27.04
CA PRO A 553 -11.11 -19.09 -26.39
C PRO A 553 -10.03 -18.25 -27.08
N ALA A 554 -9.22 -17.54 -26.30
CA ALA A 554 -8.10 -16.76 -26.81
C ALA A 554 -7.21 -17.67 -27.67
N ARG A 555 -6.93 -17.28 -28.91
CA ARG A 555 -6.01 -18.05 -29.76
C ARG A 555 -4.64 -18.10 -29.06
N PRO A 556 -3.94 -19.26 -29.08
CA PRO A 556 -2.59 -19.39 -28.49
C PRO A 556 -1.57 -18.40 -29.04
N GLU A 557 -1.83 -17.81 -30.21
CA GLU A 557 -0.97 -16.80 -30.86
C GLU A 557 -1.07 -15.40 -30.24
N ASP A 558 -2.09 -15.12 -29.42
CA ASP A 558 -2.30 -13.84 -28.75
C ASP A 558 -1.70 -13.80 -27.32
N ALA A 559 -1.08 -14.88 -26.88
CA ALA A 559 -0.33 -14.89 -25.63
C ALA A 559 0.94 -14.03 -25.80
N PRO A 560 1.19 -13.01 -24.96
CA PRO A 560 2.43 -12.25 -25.03
C PRO A 560 3.59 -13.22 -24.89
N ALA A 561 4.50 -13.22 -25.85
CA ALA A 561 5.70 -14.05 -25.83
C ALA A 561 6.45 -13.81 -24.53
N SER A 562 6.29 -14.70 -23.55
CA SER A 562 7.08 -14.71 -22.34
C SER A 562 8.49 -15.14 -22.73
N GLU A 563 9.39 -14.17 -22.89
CA GLU A 563 10.83 -14.45 -22.96
C GLU A 563 11.25 -15.29 -21.75
N GLY A 564 11.62 -16.52 -22.00
CA GLY A 564 12.55 -17.28 -21.17
C GLY A 564 12.01 -18.10 -20.02
N ALA A 565 11.13 -19.08 -20.27
CA ALA A 565 11.06 -20.27 -19.44
C ALA A 565 11.28 -21.51 -20.32
N ARG A 566 12.54 -21.90 -20.50
CA ARG A 566 12.88 -23.26 -20.95
C ARG A 566 12.57 -24.20 -19.79
N PHE A 567 11.47 -24.93 -19.91
CA PHE A 567 11.30 -26.18 -19.16
C PHE A 567 12.03 -27.28 -19.95
N GLU A 568 13.10 -27.80 -19.38
CA GLU A 568 13.70 -29.07 -19.83
C GLU A 568 12.72 -30.19 -19.49
N ASN A 569 12.13 -30.75 -20.53
CA ASN A 569 11.30 -31.94 -20.45
C ASN A 569 12.23 -33.16 -20.38
N GLY A 570 12.36 -33.78 -19.21
CA GLY A 570 12.84 -35.15 -19.05
C GLY A 570 11.66 -36.11 -19.09
N GLY A 571 11.59 -36.90 -20.15
CA GLY A 571 11.03 -38.25 -20.15
C GLY A 571 9.53 -38.43 -20.41
N ASN A 572 9.29 -39.07 -21.55
CA ASN A 572 8.12 -39.83 -21.99
C ASN A 572 6.85 -39.05 -22.32
N GLY A 573 6.65 -38.89 -23.64
CA GLY A 573 5.53 -38.24 -24.26
C GLY A 573 4.23 -39.03 -24.16
N GLU A 574 3.22 -38.32 -23.75
CA GLU A 574 1.86 -38.43 -24.28
C GLU A 574 1.34 -37.01 -24.43
N ALA A 575 1.15 -36.58 -25.67
CA ALA A 575 0.52 -35.31 -26.02
C ALA A 575 -0.97 -35.45 -25.74
N ILE A 576 -1.48 -34.69 -24.78
CA ILE A 576 -2.93 -34.51 -24.60
C ILE A 576 -3.34 -33.41 -25.56
N GLU A 577 -3.98 -33.82 -26.64
CA GLU A 577 -4.58 -32.95 -27.66
C GLU A 577 -5.88 -32.37 -27.12
N TYR A 578 -5.90 -31.07 -26.75
CA TYR A 578 -7.11 -30.33 -26.46
C TYR A 578 -7.66 -29.72 -27.74
N GLY A 579 -8.71 -30.35 -28.28
CA GLY A 579 -9.40 -29.85 -29.47
C GLY A 579 -10.64 -30.65 -29.81
N GLU A 580 -11.67 -30.62 -28.92
CA GLU A 580 -13.00 -31.06 -29.33
C GLU A 580 -13.96 -29.86 -29.31
N ALA A 581 -14.42 -29.47 -30.51
CA ALA A 581 -15.62 -28.64 -30.67
C ALA A 581 -16.82 -29.53 -30.34
N ILE A 582 -17.50 -29.26 -29.22
CA ILE A 582 -18.71 -30.01 -28.85
C ILE A 582 -19.89 -29.39 -29.60
N GLU A 583 -20.33 -30.05 -30.67
CA GLU A 583 -21.57 -29.79 -31.37
C GLU A 583 -22.65 -30.71 -30.76
N TYR A 584 -23.70 -30.13 -30.15
CA TYR A 584 -24.81 -30.89 -29.60
C TYR A 584 -25.90 -31.04 -30.65
N GLY A 585 -26.17 -32.26 -31.10
CA GLY A 585 -27.29 -32.60 -31.96
C GLY A 585 -28.64 -32.43 -31.25
N ALA A 586 -29.70 -32.29 -32.00
CA ALA A 586 -31.07 -32.02 -31.54
C ALA A 586 -31.67 -33.07 -30.57
N ASN A 587 -31.02 -34.20 -30.34
CA ASN A 587 -31.51 -35.30 -29.53
C ASN A 587 -30.66 -35.62 -28.30
N GLY A 588 -29.74 -34.75 -27.90
CA GLY A 588 -28.94 -34.94 -26.65
C GLY A 588 -27.91 -36.07 -26.67
N GLU A 589 -27.62 -36.65 -27.83
CA GLU A 589 -26.57 -37.67 -27.99
C GLU A 589 -25.20 -37.01 -28.28
N HIS A 590 -24.17 -37.46 -27.58
CA HIS A 590 -22.77 -37.13 -27.85
C HIS A 590 -22.39 -37.68 -29.22
N VAL A 591 -22.19 -36.81 -30.20
CA VAL A 591 -21.62 -37.21 -31.49
C VAL A 591 -20.13 -36.89 -31.45
N THR A 592 -19.34 -37.87 -31.06
CA THR A 592 -17.89 -37.84 -31.27
C THR A 592 -17.59 -38.24 -32.71
N HIS A 593 -17.17 -37.29 -33.53
CA HIS A 593 -16.54 -37.63 -34.81
C HIS A 593 -15.10 -38.09 -34.54
N VAL A 594 -14.89 -39.41 -34.59
CA VAL A 594 -13.57 -40.02 -34.67
C VAL A 594 -13.05 -39.72 -36.07
N ALA A 595 -12.03 -38.89 -36.21
CA ALA A 595 -11.33 -38.71 -37.46
C ALA A 595 -10.59 -40.02 -37.82
N ASP A 596 -11.02 -40.63 -38.89
CA ASP A 596 -10.47 -41.87 -39.44
C ASP A 596 -8.99 -41.67 -39.81
N GLY A 597 -8.11 -42.46 -39.17
CA GLY A 597 -6.65 -42.36 -39.29
C GLY A 597 -6.14 -42.94 -40.62
N THR A 598 -6.20 -42.18 -41.69
CA THR A 598 -5.46 -42.48 -42.93
C THR A 598 -4.28 -41.50 -43.13
N PRO A 599 -3.05 -41.95 -43.24
CA PRO A 599 -1.89 -41.09 -43.41
C PRO A 599 -1.86 -40.50 -44.83
N LEU A 600 -1.90 -39.18 -44.96
CA LEU A 600 -1.68 -38.48 -46.23
C LEU A 600 -0.18 -38.47 -46.61
N PRO A 601 0.15 -38.68 -47.89
CA PRO A 601 1.53 -38.75 -48.39
C PRO A 601 2.17 -37.35 -48.42
N ARG A 602 3.43 -37.30 -47.96
CA ARG A 602 4.31 -36.13 -48.10
C ARG A 602 4.55 -35.82 -49.58
N ARG A 603 4.15 -34.62 -49.99
CA ARG A 603 4.66 -33.98 -51.20
C ARG A 603 5.07 -32.54 -50.91
N GLY A 604 6.35 -32.30 -51.16
CA GLY A 604 6.90 -30.96 -51.15
C GLY A 604 6.58 -30.20 -52.41
N GLY A 605 6.45 -28.88 -52.30
CA GLY A 605 6.35 -27.89 -53.36
C GLY A 605 5.62 -26.64 -52.92
N PRO A 606 6.10 -25.42 -53.23
CA PRO A 606 5.46 -24.19 -52.81
C PRO A 606 4.16 -23.96 -53.59
N ARG A 607 3.06 -23.69 -52.84
CA ARG A 607 1.79 -23.29 -53.43
C ARG A 607 1.70 -21.78 -53.58
N PRO A 608 1.09 -21.26 -54.68
CA PRO A 608 0.89 -19.83 -54.87
C PRO A 608 -0.18 -19.28 -53.94
N ARG A 609 -0.02 -18.02 -53.54
CA ARG A 609 -0.98 -17.26 -52.76
C ARG A 609 -2.31 -17.11 -53.53
N PRO A 610 -3.46 -17.31 -52.90
CA PRO A 610 -4.73 -16.81 -53.43
C PRO A 610 -4.86 -15.30 -53.14
N GLU A 611 -5.35 -14.59 -54.16
CA GLU A 611 -5.68 -13.18 -54.08
C GLU A 611 -6.81 -12.91 -53.09
N ALA A 612 -6.63 -11.83 -52.32
CA ALA A 612 -7.56 -11.39 -51.29
C ALA A 612 -8.81 -10.73 -51.92
N SER A 613 -9.98 -11.23 -51.55
CA SER A 613 -11.23 -10.49 -51.67
C SER A 613 -11.44 -9.64 -50.42
N PRO A 614 -11.87 -8.37 -50.53
CA PRO A 614 -12.09 -7.54 -49.34
C PRO A 614 -13.43 -7.89 -48.69
N GLY A 615 -13.37 -8.47 -47.52
CA GLY A 615 -14.47 -8.57 -46.56
C GLY A 615 -14.33 -7.51 -45.47
N PRO A 616 -15.41 -7.13 -44.77
CA PRO A 616 -15.43 -5.96 -43.91
C PRO A 616 -14.51 -6.12 -42.71
N THR A 617 -13.67 -5.10 -42.52
CA THR A 617 -12.74 -4.91 -41.40
C THR A 617 -13.50 -4.80 -40.10
N ALA A 618 -13.40 -5.84 -39.28
CA ALA A 618 -13.66 -5.70 -37.85
C ALA A 618 -12.32 -5.32 -37.16
N GLU A 619 -12.16 -4.04 -36.90
CA GLU A 619 -11.10 -3.57 -35.98
C GLU A 619 -11.41 -4.02 -34.56
N TRP A 620 -10.57 -4.85 -33.98
CA TRP A 620 -10.71 -5.33 -32.64
C TRP A 620 -9.63 -4.76 -31.73
N PHE A 621 -10.15 -4.14 -30.68
CA PHE A 621 -9.54 -3.39 -29.64
C PHE A 621 -8.43 -4.14 -28.87
N TYR A 622 -7.33 -3.45 -28.68
CA TYR A 622 -6.34 -3.72 -27.63
C TYR A 622 -7.00 -3.62 -26.25
N LEU A 623 -6.79 -4.61 -25.42
CA LEU A 623 -7.12 -4.59 -23.99
C LEU A 623 -6.31 -3.52 -23.29
N ASP A 624 -6.90 -2.33 -23.16
CA ASP A 624 -6.45 -1.30 -22.25
C ASP A 624 -7.04 -1.62 -20.85
N THR A 625 -6.19 -1.82 -19.87
CA THR A 625 -6.57 -2.13 -18.48
C THR A 625 -7.14 -0.93 -17.72
N ARG A 626 -7.59 0.11 -18.41
CA ARG A 626 -8.28 1.25 -17.82
C ARG A 626 -9.73 0.86 -17.46
N PRO A 627 -10.26 1.34 -16.31
CA PRO A 627 -11.66 1.11 -15.98
C PRO A 627 -12.55 1.70 -17.07
N VAL A 628 -13.56 0.94 -17.51
CA VAL A 628 -14.56 1.38 -18.47
C VAL A 628 -15.17 2.69 -17.95
N PRO A 629 -15.13 3.80 -18.69
CA PRO A 629 -15.73 5.05 -18.27
C PRO A 629 -17.24 4.88 -18.05
N ASP A 630 -17.78 5.52 -17.02
CA ASP A 630 -19.20 5.44 -16.65
C ASP A 630 -20.14 5.94 -17.75
N ASP A 631 -19.62 6.66 -18.73
CA ASP A 631 -20.35 7.20 -19.87
C ASP A 631 -20.44 6.25 -21.10
N PHE A 632 -19.71 5.13 -21.09
CA PHE A 632 -19.83 4.13 -22.16
C PHE A 632 -21.26 3.55 -22.26
N PHE A 633 -22.02 3.56 -21.16
CA PHE A 633 -23.40 3.06 -21.06
C PHE A 633 -24.47 4.15 -21.08
N ALA A 634 -24.09 5.43 -21.16
CA ALA A 634 -25.05 6.55 -21.10
C ALA A 634 -25.79 6.80 -22.42
N LYS A 635 -25.44 6.13 -23.52
CA LYS A 635 -26.04 6.31 -24.86
C LYS A 635 -27.04 5.24 -25.29
N ALA A 636 -27.47 4.35 -24.40
CA ALA A 636 -28.57 3.45 -24.67
C ALA A 636 -29.86 3.99 -24.02
N PRO A 637 -31.01 4.04 -24.74
CA PRO A 637 -32.24 4.61 -24.18
C PRO A 637 -32.66 3.82 -22.95
N GLN A 638 -32.83 4.55 -21.84
CA GLN A 638 -33.45 4.07 -20.63
C GLN A 638 -34.94 3.79 -20.95
N ASN A 639 -35.34 2.55 -20.99
CA ASN A 639 -36.70 2.18 -20.64
C ASN A 639 -36.66 1.34 -19.36
N THR A 640 -37.23 1.94 -18.39
CA THR A 640 -37.53 1.61 -17.01
C THR A 640 -38.28 0.29 -16.90
N ILE A 641 -37.84 -0.60 -16.06
CA ILE A 641 -38.55 -0.99 -14.82
C ILE A 641 -37.49 -1.50 -13.85
#